data_636e8a8e8d5864d05ba6bfdc191a47a1
#
_entry.id   636e8a8e8d5864d05ba6bfdc191a47a1
#
_cell.length_a   1.000
_cell.length_b   1.000
_cell.length_c   1.000
_cell.angle_alpha   90.00
_cell.angle_beta   90.00
_cell.angle_gamma   90.00
#
_symmetry.space_group_name_H-M   'P 1'
#
loop_
_entity.id
_entity.type
_entity.pdbx_description
1 polymer ?
#
loop_
_entity_poly.entity_id
_entity_poly.type
_entity_poly.pdbx_seq_one_letter_code
_entity_poly.pdbx_strand_id
1 'polypeptide(L)'
;MNKELIEYFKNDELAANVWLSKYAQNGETHPDQMHSRMAKEFAKIEYHYQEIEHETGDWIEKLSKYGKVRNDLTEETIYELFKDFKYIVPQGSIMSTLGTDLIASLSNCWVAESPLDSYAGIHKTDGDLIYYYKRRGGVGIDISNLRPSNTFTNNTAKSSTGAVSFMNRFSNTTREVAMNGRRGALMISMDVNHPDIMDFIKIKRDLTQVTGANISIKLNNSFMKAVENNGDYILRFPCDSSEFIFALDNLNYNELYKGTGNTYIKKIRAKEYWDEIIKSAKEYAEPGLMYWDNMLNNDPAAVYEQYRPICSNPCGEQFLNANDSCRLMAVNLFSFVLNPFTEEAKLDFSNIYKVFYEALRLGDNLVDLEAEYIDRIIEKIKSDPESNEIKQQELNLWIKSKEKCLAGRRVGLGITALGDMLAALNFKYDSDEALEIIKAVMQTKMEAELDCTIDLAILRGHFEGWNPDYEFQVAGDDMNGYVMVGGNNQFYEMLSTDFQIQSKKMYNYGRRNINWSTVAPTGSVSILTQTSSGVEPLFMPYYMRRKKINPNEVGVRVDFTDQNGDKWQEFAVLHPKFKDWMMSWDISTHVGMKNFEDLNQNDLKTLFEVSPWYQSTANDIDWKKRVEIQAILQKYTTNAISSTINLPSTVTYEEVSNIYMYGWKAGLKGQTVYVDGSRSGVLVSTDTKPQNSSFEYKDAIKRPKELDGEMFITVANGQKYKVIIGSIDSKPYEVFASLYVEEDGKPRKGKIIKEKKNLYNFYSSGEVLYVTADMTDEEAIITRLASMSLRHGANIKFLVEQLNKSNGNITSFGKAVARILKKYIPEGEASTLKCEDCGSTNVVFEEGCSKCKSCGKSACG
;
A
#
# COMPACT_ATOMS: atom_id res chain seq x y z
N MET A 1 -24.12 17.29 -9.54
CA MET A 1 -22.82 17.93 -9.82
C MET A 1 -23.07 19.19 -10.63
N ASN A 2 -22.42 20.31 -10.31
CA ASN A 2 -22.60 21.55 -11.07
C ASN A 2 -21.94 21.37 -12.46
N LYS A 3 -22.58 21.86 -13.52
CA LYS A 3 -22.07 21.80 -14.91
C LYS A 3 -20.72 22.52 -15.05
N GLU A 4 -20.55 23.64 -14.38
CA GLU A 4 -19.35 24.46 -14.36
C GLU A 4 -18.13 23.69 -13.79
N LEU A 5 -18.34 22.88 -12.74
CA LEU A 5 -17.31 22.01 -12.19
C LEU A 5 -16.88 20.90 -13.16
N ILE A 6 -17.83 20.31 -13.89
CA ILE A 6 -17.53 19.29 -14.91
C ILE A 6 -16.75 19.91 -16.07
N GLU A 7 -17.14 21.12 -16.52
CA GLU A 7 -16.45 21.86 -17.56
C GLU A 7 -15.01 22.22 -17.14
N TYR A 8 -14.80 22.61 -15.88
CA TYR A 8 -13.46 22.88 -15.33
C TYR A 8 -12.52 21.68 -15.49
N PHE A 9 -13.02 20.47 -15.20
CA PHE A 9 -12.25 19.22 -15.38
C PHE A 9 -12.37 18.64 -16.81
N LYS A 10 -12.66 19.45 -17.83
CA LYS A 10 -12.73 19.03 -19.25
C LYS A 10 -13.65 17.81 -19.47
N ASN A 11 -14.79 17.76 -18.79
CA ASN A 11 -15.77 16.69 -18.76
C ASN A 11 -15.28 15.38 -18.11
N ASP A 12 -14.26 15.45 -17.25
CA ASP A 12 -13.86 14.33 -16.41
C ASP A 12 -14.69 14.30 -15.11
N GLU A 13 -15.77 13.51 -15.12
CA GLU A 13 -16.64 13.33 -13.96
C GLU A 13 -15.92 12.72 -12.75
N LEU A 14 -14.88 11.91 -12.98
CA LEU A 14 -14.12 11.29 -11.89
C LEU A 14 -13.32 12.35 -11.14
N ALA A 15 -12.61 13.21 -11.87
CA ALA A 15 -11.84 14.31 -11.28
C ALA A 15 -12.76 15.28 -10.52
N ALA A 16 -13.90 15.67 -11.12
CA ALA A 16 -14.90 16.52 -10.49
C ALA A 16 -15.46 15.89 -9.19
N ASN A 17 -15.80 14.59 -9.21
CA ASN A 17 -16.27 13.86 -8.02
C ASN A 17 -15.21 13.75 -6.93
N VAL A 18 -13.96 13.47 -7.30
CA VAL A 18 -12.85 13.36 -6.36
C VAL A 18 -12.60 14.69 -5.66
N TRP A 19 -12.60 15.80 -6.42
CA TRP A 19 -12.46 17.13 -5.83
C TRP A 19 -13.63 17.45 -4.89
N LEU A 20 -14.86 17.29 -5.35
CA LEU A 20 -16.07 17.62 -4.57
C LEU A 20 -16.18 16.80 -3.28
N SER A 21 -15.88 15.50 -3.34
CA SER A 21 -16.05 14.58 -2.19
C SER A 21 -14.91 14.61 -1.19
N LYS A 22 -13.69 15.02 -1.61
CA LYS A 22 -12.50 14.91 -0.76
C LYS A 22 -11.90 16.25 -0.35
N TYR A 23 -12.06 17.30 -1.18
CA TYR A 23 -11.30 18.54 -1.04
C TYR A 23 -12.15 19.78 -0.89
N ALA A 24 -13.34 19.82 -1.50
CA ALA A 24 -14.28 20.93 -1.31
C ALA A 24 -14.70 21.07 0.14
N GLN A 25 -14.59 22.26 0.70
CA GLN A 25 -14.91 22.58 2.09
C GLN A 25 -15.78 23.85 2.15
N ASN A 26 -16.47 24.05 3.26
CA ASN A 26 -17.19 25.28 3.58
C ASN A 26 -18.18 25.74 2.47
N GLY A 27 -18.76 24.78 1.70
CA GLY A 27 -19.69 25.10 0.61
C GLY A 27 -18.99 25.49 -0.70
N GLU A 28 -17.70 25.26 -0.85
CA GLU A 28 -16.97 25.45 -2.11
C GLU A 28 -17.60 24.65 -3.24
N THR A 29 -17.79 25.27 -4.39
CA THR A 29 -18.41 24.72 -5.60
C THR A 29 -17.45 24.67 -6.78
N HIS A 30 -16.30 25.34 -6.67
CA HIS A 30 -15.28 25.45 -7.71
C HIS A 30 -13.87 25.39 -7.12
N PRO A 31 -12.88 24.74 -7.78
CA PRO A 31 -11.50 24.61 -7.28
C PRO A 31 -10.79 25.94 -6.99
N ASP A 32 -11.10 27.01 -7.71
CA ASP A 32 -10.51 28.33 -7.47
C ASP A 32 -10.76 28.85 -6.06
N GLN A 33 -11.92 28.51 -5.48
CA GLN A 33 -12.23 28.91 -4.10
C GLN A 33 -11.29 28.22 -3.10
N MET A 34 -10.98 26.94 -3.33
CA MET A 34 -9.99 26.20 -2.56
C MET A 34 -8.57 26.79 -2.76
N HIS A 35 -8.18 27.09 -4.01
CA HIS A 35 -6.88 27.69 -4.30
C HIS A 35 -6.71 29.05 -3.63
N SER A 36 -7.73 29.90 -3.68
CA SER A 36 -7.74 31.21 -3.01
C SER A 36 -7.67 31.07 -1.49
N ARG A 37 -8.44 30.14 -0.92
CA ARG A 37 -8.40 29.83 0.51
C ARG A 37 -6.99 29.45 0.98
N MET A 38 -6.33 28.56 0.25
CA MET A 38 -4.96 28.15 0.56
C MET A 38 -3.96 29.30 0.35
N ALA A 39 -4.04 30.02 -0.77
CA ALA A 39 -3.14 31.12 -1.07
C ALA A 39 -3.12 32.18 0.02
N LYS A 40 -4.30 32.51 0.56
CA LYS A 40 -4.45 33.46 1.68
C LYS A 40 -3.67 33.02 2.95
N GLU A 41 -3.75 31.74 3.31
CA GLU A 41 -3.06 31.24 4.49
C GLU A 41 -1.53 31.23 4.30
N PHE A 42 -1.05 30.85 3.12
CA PHE A 42 0.38 30.91 2.80
C PHE A 42 0.90 32.35 2.78
N ALA A 43 0.13 33.26 2.19
CA ALA A 43 0.51 34.68 2.14
C ALA A 43 0.62 35.31 3.53
N LYS A 44 -0.20 34.92 4.49
CA LYS A 44 -0.10 35.35 5.90
C LYS A 44 1.29 35.06 6.48
N ILE A 45 1.85 33.89 6.21
CA ILE A 45 3.19 33.52 6.69
C ILE A 45 4.27 34.30 5.94
N GLU A 46 4.13 34.49 4.63
CA GLU A 46 5.07 35.30 3.84
C GLU A 46 5.15 36.74 4.35
N TYR A 47 4.00 37.37 4.60
CA TYR A 47 3.97 38.76 5.13
C TYR A 47 4.65 38.86 6.49
N HIS A 48 4.49 37.86 7.35
CA HIS A 48 5.19 37.81 8.64
C HIS A 48 6.72 37.76 8.45
N TYR A 49 7.23 36.93 7.54
CA TYR A 49 8.66 36.84 7.28
C TYR A 49 9.20 38.08 6.54
N GLN A 50 8.46 38.71 5.65
CA GLN A 50 8.86 39.94 4.98
C GLN A 50 9.13 41.07 5.97
N GLU A 51 8.32 41.21 7.02
CA GLU A 51 8.56 42.19 8.09
C GLU A 51 9.90 41.96 8.75
N ILE A 52 10.30 40.70 9.00
CA ILE A 52 11.59 40.34 9.63
C ILE A 52 12.76 40.52 8.65
N GLU A 53 12.59 40.11 7.39
CA GLU A 53 13.60 40.13 6.35
C GLU A 53 14.01 41.58 5.97
N HIS A 54 13.12 42.55 6.05
CA HIS A 54 13.40 43.96 5.73
C HIS A 54 14.28 44.69 6.77
N GLU A 55 14.44 44.12 7.96
CA GLU A 55 15.24 44.76 9.02
C GLU A 55 16.75 44.55 8.89
N THR A 56 17.25 43.69 7.97
CA THR A 56 18.68 43.28 7.91
C THR A 56 19.31 43.51 6.53
N GLY A 57 19.95 44.67 6.31
CA GLY A 57 20.35 45.16 4.98
C GLY A 57 21.52 44.46 4.24
N ASP A 58 22.47 43.75 4.92
CA ASP A 58 23.71 43.23 4.29
C ASP A 58 23.62 41.77 3.75
N TRP A 59 22.49 41.11 3.91
CA TRP A 59 22.32 39.71 3.58
C TRP A 59 21.97 39.44 2.11
N ILE A 60 21.40 40.40 1.37
CA ILE A 60 20.99 40.25 -0.04
C ILE A 60 22.14 39.78 -0.92
N GLU A 61 23.36 40.31 -0.70
CA GLU A 61 24.55 39.93 -1.46
C GLU A 61 24.95 38.45 -1.30
N LYS A 62 24.51 37.80 -0.23
CA LYS A 62 24.84 36.42 0.09
C LYS A 62 23.87 35.42 -0.59
N LEU A 63 22.70 35.86 -1.00
CA LEU A 63 21.66 35.02 -1.62
C LEU A 63 22.10 34.44 -2.96
N SER A 64 21.37 33.44 -3.42
CA SER A 64 21.49 32.89 -4.78
C SER A 64 21.21 33.98 -5.84
N LYS A 65 21.52 33.67 -7.09
CA LYS A 65 21.20 34.60 -8.18
C LYS A 65 19.70 34.89 -8.28
N TYR A 66 18.87 33.86 -8.12
CA TYR A 66 17.43 34.02 -8.14
C TYR A 66 16.92 34.67 -6.86
N GLY A 67 17.44 34.28 -5.71
CA GLY A 67 17.10 34.87 -4.40
C GLY A 67 17.26 36.38 -4.35
N LYS A 68 18.27 36.94 -5.06
CA LYS A 68 18.51 38.39 -5.16
C LYS A 68 17.45 39.15 -5.97
N VAL A 69 16.78 38.48 -6.93
CA VAL A 69 15.85 39.08 -7.87
C VAL A 69 14.43 38.54 -7.78
N ARG A 70 14.17 37.61 -6.86
CA ARG A 70 12.85 37.04 -6.65
C ARG A 70 11.86 38.12 -6.23
N ASN A 71 10.61 37.96 -6.66
CA ASN A 71 9.53 38.79 -6.18
C ASN A 71 9.02 38.31 -4.81
N ASP A 72 8.35 39.20 -4.10
CA ASP A 72 7.57 38.83 -2.93
C ASP A 72 6.41 37.92 -3.34
N LEU A 73 6.14 36.91 -2.51
CA LEU A 73 4.97 36.06 -2.69
C LEU A 73 3.75 36.72 -2.04
N THR A 74 2.82 37.17 -2.86
CA THR A 74 1.52 37.70 -2.45
C THR A 74 0.44 36.62 -2.57
N GLU A 75 -0.75 36.87 -2.03
CA GLU A 75 -1.90 35.98 -2.19
C GLU A 75 -2.18 35.68 -3.67
N GLU A 76 -2.07 36.69 -4.54
CA GLU A 76 -2.29 36.57 -5.98
C GLU A 76 -1.21 35.70 -6.64
N THR A 77 0.08 35.94 -6.34
CA THR A 77 1.16 35.15 -6.94
C THR A 77 1.14 33.70 -6.47
N ILE A 78 0.80 33.44 -5.21
CA ILE A 78 0.61 32.07 -4.69
C ILE A 78 -0.59 31.40 -5.33
N TYR A 79 -1.69 32.11 -5.50
CA TYR A 79 -2.87 31.59 -6.20
C TYR A 79 -2.52 31.15 -7.64
N GLU A 80 -1.78 31.94 -8.40
CA GLU A 80 -1.35 31.57 -9.76
C GLU A 80 -0.41 30.35 -9.80
N LEU A 81 0.34 30.07 -8.74
CA LEU A 81 1.14 28.85 -8.61
C LEU A 81 0.26 27.60 -8.37
N PHE A 82 -0.89 27.73 -7.71
CA PHE A 82 -1.81 26.63 -7.41
C PHE A 82 -2.91 26.44 -8.46
N LYS A 83 -3.30 27.52 -9.12
CA LYS A 83 -4.42 27.57 -10.06
C LYS A 83 -4.35 26.43 -11.09
N ASP A 84 -5.52 25.85 -11.37
CA ASP A 84 -5.71 24.77 -12.34
C ASP A 84 -4.86 23.52 -12.06
N PHE A 85 -4.33 23.37 -10.83
CA PHE A 85 -3.37 22.33 -10.47
C PHE A 85 -2.15 22.30 -11.41
N LYS A 86 -1.80 23.48 -11.94
CA LYS A 86 -0.85 23.59 -13.06
C LYS A 86 0.58 23.37 -12.60
N TYR A 87 1.05 24.09 -11.58
CA TYR A 87 2.45 24.08 -11.18
C TYR A 87 2.67 23.38 -9.85
N ILE A 88 2.16 23.93 -8.76
CA ILE A 88 2.33 23.40 -7.40
C ILE A 88 1.00 22.85 -6.92
N VAL A 89 1.00 21.59 -6.50
CA VAL A 89 -0.20 20.92 -6.01
C VAL A 89 0.05 20.41 -4.59
N PRO A 90 -0.49 21.11 -3.57
CA PRO A 90 -0.45 20.60 -2.20
C PRO A 90 -1.18 19.28 -2.09
N GLN A 91 -0.72 18.39 -1.18
CA GLN A 91 -1.32 17.08 -1.00
C GLN A 91 -2.64 17.14 -0.21
N GLY A 92 -3.33 16.02 -0.15
CA GLY A 92 -4.72 15.92 0.25
C GLY A 92 -5.08 16.50 1.62
N SER A 93 -4.22 16.40 2.64
CA SER A 93 -4.51 16.98 3.95
C SER A 93 -4.48 18.51 3.91
N ILE A 94 -3.57 19.08 3.14
CA ILE A 94 -3.45 20.53 2.98
C ILE A 94 -4.67 21.06 2.25
N MET A 95 -4.99 20.52 1.07
CA MET A 95 -6.13 20.95 0.25
C MET A 95 -7.46 20.88 1.02
N SER A 96 -7.64 19.84 1.84
CA SER A 96 -8.91 19.63 2.57
C SER A 96 -8.98 20.33 3.93
N THR A 97 -7.88 20.82 4.49
CA THR A 97 -7.85 21.30 5.87
C THR A 97 -7.39 22.76 6.00
N LEU A 98 -6.39 23.19 5.21
CA LEU A 98 -5.82 24.52 5.35
C LEU A 98 -6.87 25.61 5.06
N GLY A 99 -6.99 26.58 5.97
CA GLY A 99 -7.97 27.66 5.91
C GLY A 99 -9.40 27.25 6.26
N THR A 100 -9.58 26.09 6.93
CA THR A 100 -10.89 25.60 7.40
C THR A 100 -10.92 25.50 8.93
N ASP A 101 -12.12 25.22 9.47
CA ASP A 101 -12.32 25.01 10.91
C ASP A 101 -12.05 23.56 11.36
N LEU A 102 -11.55 22.71 10.48
CA LEU A 102 -11.24 21.33 10.82
C LEU A 102 -10.08 21.24 11.82
N ILE A 103 -10.29 20.49 12.89
CA ILE A 103 -9.25 20.21 13.88
C ILE A 103 -8.45 18.98 13.45
N ALA A 104 -7.54 19.17 12.50
CA ALA A 104 -6.73 18.13 11.90
C ALA A 104 -5.33 18.65 11.55
N SER A 105 -4.38 17.74 11.36
CA SER A 105 -3.02 18.07 10.90
C SER A 105 -3.01 18.33 9.40
N LEU A 106 -2.10 19.18 8.96
CA LEU A 106 -1.78 19.38 7.53
C LEU A 106 -0.81 18.31 7.00
N SER A 107 -0.18 17.54 7.91
CA SER A 107 0.72 16.44 7.55
C SER A 107 -0.07 15.17 7.24
N ASN A 108 0.30 14.52 6.13
CA ASN A 108 -0.34 13.25 5.74
C ASN A 108 0.28 12.03 6.45
N CYS A 109 1.56 12.12 6.85
CA CYS A 109 2.37 11.00 7.26
C CYS A 109 3.21 11.32 8.49
N TRP A 110 3.23 10.37 9.42
CA TRP A 110 3.92 10.42 10.70
C TRP A 110 4.73 9.14 10.94
N VAL A 111 5.72 9.21 11.80
CA VAL A 111 6.33 8.04 12.43
C VAL A 111 6.16 8.18 13.94
N ALA A 112 5.51 7.20 14.56
CA ALA A 112 5.36 7.16 16.00
C ALA A 112 6.62 6.59 16.68
N GLU A 113 6.73 6.83 18.00
CA GLU A 113 7.77 6.16 18.80
C GLU A 113 7.63 4.64 18.68
N SER A 114 8.75 3.94 18.46
CA SER A 114 8.78 2.48 18.50
C SER A 114 8.28 1.98 19.85
N PRO A 115 7.47 0.91 19.91
CA PRO A 115 7.00 0.38 21.17
C PRO A 115 8.18 -0.05 22.06
N LEU A 116 8.15 0.36 23.31
CA LEU A 116 9.07 -0.18 24.31
C LEU A 116 8.72 -1.64 24.60
N ASP A 117 9.73 -2.43 24.95
CA ASP A 117 9.62 -3.87 25.21
C ASP A 117 8.88 -4.17 26.52
N SER A 118 7.63 -3.75 26.59
CA SER A 118 6.70 -3.98 27.69
C SER A 118 5.25 -3.82 27.24
N TYR A 119 4.29 -4.44 27.94
CA TYR A 119 2.87 -4.25 27.63
C TYR A 119 2.44 -2.79 27.73
N ALA A 120 2.97 -2.03 28.66
CA ALA A 120 2.69 -0.60 28.79
C ALA A 120 3.22 0.18 27.57
N GLY A 121 4.44 -0.13 27.09
CA GLY A 121 5.03 0.45 25.88
C GLY A 121 4.23 0.13 24.62
N ILE A 122 3.83 -1.13 24.46
CA ILE A 122 2.97 -1.58 23.36
C ILE A 122 1.61 -0.85 23.39
N HIS A 123 1.00 -0.73 24.57
CA HIS A 123 -0.27 -0.02 24.72
C HIS A 123 -0.13 1.47 24.43
N LYS A 124 0.98 2.09 24.87
CA LYS A 124 1.25 3.50 24.57
C LYS A 124 1.30 3.74 23.06
N THR A 125 2.08 2.94 22.32
CA THR A 125 2.17 3.07 20.86
C THR A 125 0.81 2.86 20.19
N ASP A 126 -0.01 1.89 20.64
CA ASP A 126 -1.36 1.66 20.15
C ASP A 126 -2.27 2.90 20.35
N GLY A 127 -2.17 3.55 21.52
CA GLY A 127 -2.85 4.83 21.78
C GLY A 127 -2.36 5.97 20.90
N ASP A 128 -1.03 6.07 20.66
CA ASP A 128 -0.45 7.09 19.79
C ASP A 128 -0.97 6.95 18.35
N LEU A 129 -1.16 5.72 17.85
CA LEU A 129 -1.78 5.47 16.54
C LEU A 129 -3.19 6.07 16.45
N ILE A 130 -4.04 5.88 17.48
CA ILE A 130 -5.40 6.45 17.53
C ILE A 130 -5.35 7.97 17.42
N TYR A 131 -4.41 8.60 18.15
CA TYR A 131 -4.30 10.06 18.20
C TYR A 131 -3.84 10.67 16.87
N TYR A 132 -2.95 9.99 16.13
CA TYR A 132 -2.60 10.41 14.77
C TYR A 132 -3.75 10.18 13.77
N TYR A 133 -4.39 9.00 13.80
CA TYR A 133 -5.46 8.67 12.84
C TYR A 133 -6.64 9.62 12.96
N LYS A 134 -7.11 9.92 14.18
CA LYS A 134 -8.25 10.85 14.35
C LYS A 134 -7.96 12.27 13.86
N ARG A 135 -6.68 12.61 13.60
CA ARG A 135 -6.23 13.88 13.00
C ARG A 135 -5.76 13.72 11.55
N ARG A 136 -6.12 12.61 10.89
CA ARG A 136 -5.93 12.32 9.45
C ARG A 136 -4.51 11.93 9.05
N GLY A 137 -3.61 11.61 9.97
CA GLY A 137 -2.25 11.14 9.68
C GLY A 137 -2.19 9.64 9.42
N GLY A 138 -1.47 9.20 8.36
CA GLY A 138 -0.98 7.83 8.23
C GLY A 138 0.28 7.65 9.09
N VAL A 139 0.52 6.46 9.64
CA VAL A 139 1.58 6.26 10.63
C VAL A 139 2.50 5.10 10.26
N GLY A 140 3.80 5.27 10.51
CA GLY A 140 4.77 4.18 10.53
C GLY A 140 5.23 3.86 11.95
N ILE A 141 5.45 2.57 12.23
CA ILE A 141 6.06 2.09 13.48
C ILE A 141 7.12 1.03 13.18
N ASP A 142 8.13 0.96 14.03
CA ASP A 142 9.13 -0.09 14.00
C ASP A 142 9.00 -0.96 15.25
N ILE A 143 8.86 -2.27 15.06
CA ILE A 143 8.65 -3.22 16.16
C ILE A 143 9.90 -4.00 16.53
N SER A 144 11.07 -3.63 15.99
CA SER A 144 12.35 -4.31 16.22
C SER A 144 12.82 -4.28 17.68
N ASN A 145 12.27 -3.37 18.49
CA ASN A 145 12.60 -3.25 19.92
C ASN A 145 11.85 -4.24 20.81
N LEU A 146 10.85 -4.97 20.28
CA LEU A 146 10.10 -5.96 21.03
C LEU A 146 10.88 -7.29 21.04
N ARG A 147 11.02 -7.90 22.24
CA ARG A 147 11.78 -9.16 22.40
C ARG A 147 11.23 -10.31 21.55
N PRO A 148 12.08 -11.23 21.14
CA PRO A 148 11.68 -12.40 20.36
C PRO A 148 10.72 -13.32 21.10
N SER A 149 10.04 -14.16 20.34
CA SER A 149 9.18 -15.23 20.83
C SER A 149 10.01 -16.24 21.65
N ASN A 150 9.35 -16.88 22.64
CA ASN A 150 9.94 -17.85 23.54
C ASN A 150 11.08 -17.34 24.44
N THR A 151 11.32 -16.03 24.50
CA THR A 151 12.27 -15.42 25.43
C THR A 151 11.64 -15.24 26.81
N PHE A 152 12.46 -15.28 27.86
CA PHE A 152 11.98 -15.17 29.23
C PHE A 152 11.33 -13.81 29.50
N THR A 153 10.21 -13.83 30.18
CA THR A 153 9.52 -12.65 30.74
C THR A 153 9.30 -12.86 32.24
N ASN A 154 9.40 -11.76 33.00
CA ASN A 154 9.14 -11.80 34.43
C ASN A 154 7.65 -11.57 34.75
N ASN A 155 6.77 -12.33 34.09
CA ASN A 155 5.33 -12.33 34.33
C ASN A 155 4.79 -13.76 34.48
N THR A 156 3.48 -13.92 34.66
CA THR A 156 2.82 -15.23 34.86
C THR A 156 3.06 -16.20 33.71
N ALA A 157 3.16 -15.73 32.48
CA ALA A 157 3.40 -16.57 31.31
C ALA A 157 4.85 -17.05 31.20
N LYS A 158 5.80 -16.35 31.84
CA LYS A 158 7.24 -16.62 31.84
C LYS A 158 7.91 -16.70 30.47
N SER A 159 7.17 -16.55 29.38
CA SER A 159 7.71 -16.50 28.01
C SER A 159 7.00 -15.43 27.18
N SER A 160 7.73 -14.84 26.23
CA SER A 160 7.21 -13.86 25.27
C SER A 160 6.49 -14.57 24.14
N THR A 161 5.41 -13.96 23.65
CA THR A 161 4.74 -14.36 22.41
C THR A 161 5.45 -13.81 21.15
N GLY A 162 6.46 -12.96 21.33
CA GLY A 162 7.26 -12.37 20.26
C GLY A 162 6.67 -11.10 19.66
N ALA A 163 7.51 -10.37 18.91
CA ALA A 163 7.17 -9.09 18.31
C ALA A 163 5.98 -9.19 17.33
N VAL A 164 5.95 -10.24 16.52
CA VAL A 164 4.95 -10.45 15.47
C VAL A 164 3.53 -10.65 16.02
N SER A 165 3.41 -11.20 17.22
CA SER A 165 2.10 -11.43 17.86
C SER A 165 1.29 -10.15 18.10
N PHE A 166 1.95 -9.00 18.24
CA PHE A 166 1.30 -7.71 18.49
C PHE A 166 0.87 -6.97 17.22
N MET A 167 1.28 -7.42 16.04
CA MET A 167 0.97 -6.75 14.78
C MET A 167 -0.53 -6.67 14.50
N ASN A 168 -1.31 -7.71 14.85
CA ASN A 168 -2.75 -7.69 14.68
C ASN A 168 -3.44 -6.63 15.55
N ARG A 169 -2.92 -6.36 16.75
CA ARG A 169 -3.42 -5.30 17.62
C ARG A 169 -3.32 -3.94 16.89
N PHE A 170 -2.13 -3.56 16.45
CA PHE A 170 -1.90 -2.31 15.72
C PHE A 170 -2.71 -2.23 14.42
N SER A 171 -2.81 -3.35 13.70
CA SER A 171 -3.62 -3.47 12.49
C SER A 171 -5.10 -3.25 12.75
N ASN A 172 -5.66 -3.79 13.83
CA ASN A 172 -7.06 -3.61 14.21
C ASN A 172 -7.36 -2.15 14.58
N THR A 173 -6.50 -1.52 15.38
CA THR A 173 -6.59 -0.11 15.71
C THR A 173 -6.68 0.78 14.46
N THR A 174 -5.86 0.48 13.46
CA THR A 174 -5.88 1.19 12.16
C THR A 174 -7.23 1.06 11.44
N ARG A 175 -7.89 -0.08 11.57
CA ARG A 175 -9.20 -0.34 10.93
C ARG A 175 -10.38 0.27 11.68
N GLU A 176 -10.25 0.42 12.98
CA GLU A 176 -11.34 0.89 13.84
C GLU A 176 -11.49 2.41 13.82
N VAL A 177 -10.38 3.15 13.73
CA VAL A 177 -10.42 4.62 13.75
C VAL A 177 -10.88 5.16 12.40
N ALA A 178 -12.05 5.81 12.39
CA ALA A 178 -12.61 6.45 11.20
C ALA A 178 -11.96 7.81 10.94
N MET A 179 -11.67 8.11 9.67
CA MET A 179 -11.10 9.36 9.20
C MET A 179 -11.97 10.01 8.11
N ASN A 180 -13.25 10.25 8.40
CA ASN A 180 -14.20 10.88 7.47
C ASN A 180 -14.15 10.28 6.04
N GLY A 181 -14.57 9.02 5.89
CA GLY A 181 -14.57 8.30 4.61
C GLY A 181 -13.22 7.69 4.20
N ARG A 182 -12.16 7.84 4.99
CA ARG A 182 -10.87 7.16 4.85
C ARG A 182 -10.65 6.20 6.02
N ARG A 183 -9.90 5.13 5.78
CA ARG A 183 -9.36 4.27 6.85
C ARG A 183 -7.97 4.77 7.22
N GLY A 184 -7.52 4.47 8.43
CA GLY A 184 -6.14 4.64 8.84
C GLY A 184 -5.18 3.93 7.87
N ALA A 185 -3.94 4.39 7.80
CA ALA A 185 -2.88 3.74 7.06
C ALA A 185 -1.70 3.50 7.99
N LEU A 186 -1.21 2.28 8.04
CA LEU A 186 -0.12 1.85 8.92
C LEU A 186 0.99 1.18 8.12
N MET A 187 2.23 1.54 8.41
CA MET A 187 3.42 0.77 8.08
C MET A 187 3.97 0.13 9.36
N ILE A 188 4.18 -1.18 9.34
CA ILE A 188 4.93 -1.88 10.38
C ILE A 188 6.23 -2.34 9.77
N SER A 189 7.36 -1.91 10.34
CA SER A 189 8.69 -2.37 9.93
C SER A 189 9.35 -3.23 10.99
N MET A 190 10.25 -4.10 10.53
CA MET A 190 11.12 -4.90 11.37
C MET A 190 12.52 -4.96 10.76
N ASP A 191 13.54 -4.88 11.61
CA ASP A 191 14.93 -5.06 11.21
C ASP A 191 15.21 -6.52 10.85
N VAL A 192 15.95 -6.76 9.78
CA VAL A 192 16.35 -8.11 9.34
C VAL A 192 17.16 -8.86 10.39
N ASN A 193 17.79 -8.14 11.32
CA ASN A 193 18.53 -8.74 12.45
C ASN A 193 17.62 -9.44 13.47
N HIS A 194 16.31 -9.12 13.50
CA HIS A 194 15.42 -9.61 14.55
C HIS A 194 15.21 -11.13 14.45
N PRO A 195 15.30 -11.89 15.56
CA PRO A 195 15.12 -13.35 15.54
C PRO A 195 13.74 -13.82 15.02
N ASP A 196 12.67 -13.03 15.19
CA ASP A 196 11.31 -13.34 14.69
C ASP A 196 11.09 -12.92 13.23
N ILE A 197 12.12 -12.50 12.49
CA ILE A 197 11.97 -11.96 11.13
C ILE A 197 11.32 -12.96 10.16
N MET A 198 11.51 -14.27 10.34
CA MET A 198 10.89 -15.28 9.49
C MET A 198 9.36 -15.30 9.66
N ASP A 199 8.86 -15.14 10.87
CA ASP A 199 7.43 -15.08 11.15
C ASP A 199 6.84 -13.77 10.59
N PHE A 200 7.59 -12.66 10.68
CA PHE A 200 7.24 -11.39 10.06
C PHE A 200 7.11 -11.50 8.53
N ILE A 201 8.06 -12.15 7.85
CA ILE A 201 8.02 -12.39 6.40
C ILE A 201 6.76 -13.15 5.99
N LYS A 202 6.33 -14.10 6.81
CA LYS A 202 5.25 -15.04 6.48
C LYS A 202 3.85 -14.58 6.90
N ILE A 203 3.74 -13.58 7.78
CA ILE A 203 2.46 -13.23 8.41
C ILE A 203 1.35 -12.89 7.40
N LYS A 204 1.69 -12.23 6.30
CA LYS A 204 0.74 -11.84 5.25
C LYS A 204 0.32 -12.98 4.29
N ARG A 205 0.92 -14.16 4.42
CA ARG A 205 0.47 -15.34 3.67
C ARG A 205 -0.89 -15.84 4.17
N ASP A 206 -1.23 -15.57 5.41
CA ASP A 206 -2.60 -15.65 5.91
C ASP A 206 -3.28 -14.30 5.66
N LEU A 207 -4.15 -14.25 4.65
CA LEU A 207 -4.85 -13.03 4.23
C LEU A 207 -5.82 -12.47 5.29
N THR A 208 -6.04 -13.20 6.39
CA THR A 208 -6.85 -12.73 7.52
C THR A 208 -6.03 -11.97 8.57
N GLN A 209 -4.69 -12.05 8.50
CA GLN A 209 -3.79 -11.43 9.45
C GLN A 209 -3.33 -10.05 8.98
N VAL A 210 -3.18 -9.14 9.92
CA VAL A 210 -2.57 -7.80 9.72
C VAL A 210 -3.15 -7.05 8.51
N THR A 211 -4.47 -7.12 8.32
CA THR A 211 -5.18 -6.59 7.13
C THR A 211 -5.23 -5.07 7.06
N GLY A 212 -4.94 -4.38 8.15
CA GLY A 212 -4.95 -2.91 8.27
C GLY A 212 -3.57 -2.25 8.16
N ALA A 213 -2.50 -3.02 7.89
CA ALA A 213 -1.15 -2.47 7.80
C ALA A 213 -0.39 -3.00 6.59
N ASN A 214 0.48 -2.18 6.01
CA ASN A 214 1.57 -2.61 5.14
C ASN A 214 2.75 -3.04 6.00
N ILE A 215 3.58 -3.97 5.50
CA ILE A 215 4.77 -4.43 6.21
C ILE A 215 6.01 -4.28 5.35
N SER A 216 7.14 -3.90 5.98
CA SER A 216 8.43 -3.76 5.29
C SER A 216 9.59 -4.21 6.16
N ILE A 217 10.63 -4.74 5.52
CA ILE A 217 11.85 -5.21 6.19
C ILE A 217 12.96 -4.18 6.00
N LYS A 218 13.64 -3.81 7.09
CA LYS A 218 14.88 -3.03 7.03
C LYS A 218 16.05 -3.98 6.77
N LEU A 219 16.59 -3.95 5.55
CA LEU A 219 17.72 -4.78 5.11
C LEU A 219 19.02 -4.01 5.23
N ASN A 220 20.00 -4.58 5.92
CA ASN A 220 21.34 -4.01 6.01
C ASN A 220 22.30 -4.64 4.97
N ASN A 221 23.42 -3.96 4.71
CA ASN A 221 24.41 -4.40 3.73
C ASN A 221 25.06 -5.75 4.11
N SER A 222 25.18 -6.04 5.40
CA SER A 222 25.77 -7.31 5.86
C SER A 222 24.89 -8.49 5.48
N PHE A 223 23.57 -8.37 5.63
CA PHE A 223 22.61 -9.39 5.19
C PHE A 223 22.63 -9.56 3.67
N MET A 224 22.58 -8.45 2.93
CA MET A 224 22.60 -8.48 1.46
C MET A 224 23.89 -9.13 0.91
N LYS A 225 25.04 -8.83 1.49
CA LYS A 225 26.31 -9.48 1.16
C LYS A 225 26.33 -10.97 1.54
N ALA A 226 25.72 -11.34 2.66
CA ALA A 226 25.57 -12.76 3.05
C ALA A 226 24.67 -13.53 2.07
N VAL A 227 23.60 -12.91 1.57
CA VAL A 227 22.75 -13.48 0.52
C VAL A 227 23.55 -13.67 -0.78
N GLU A 228 24.28 -12.65 -1.24
CA GLU A 228 25.07 -12.69 -2.46
C GLU A 228 26.14 -13.80 -2.42
N ASN A 229 26.79 -13.96 -1.26
CA ASN A 229 27.84 -14.97 -1.05
C ASN A 229 27.31 -16.35 -0.61
N ASN A 230 25.99 -16.53 -0.55
CA ASN A 230 25.36 -17.74 0.00
C ASN A 230 25.91 -18.13 1.39
N GLY A 231 26.13 -17.14 2.23
CA GLY A 231 26.77 -17.26 3.54
C GLY A 231 25.79 -17.42 4.70
N ASP A 232 26.39 -17.62 5.87
CA ASP A 232 25.67 -17.60 7.14
C ASP A 232 25.42 -16.16 7.59
N TYR A 233 24.35 -15.97 8.38
CA TYR A 233 24.02 -14.70 8.98
C TYR A 233 23.58 -14.88 10.43
N ILE A 234 23.80 -13.87 11.27
CA ILE A 234 23.42 -13.91 12.68
C ILE A 234 22.32 -12.91 12.94
N LEU A 235 21.14 -13.43 13.21
CA LEU A 235 20.05 -12.64 13.79
C LEU A 235 20.37 -12.35 15.26
N ARG A 236 19.95 -11.17 15.73
CA ARG A 236 20.27 -10.75 17.11
C ARG A 236 19.21 -9.83 17.69
N PHE A 237 19.07 -9.89 19.00
CA PHE A 237 18.25 -8.96 19.76
C PHE A 237 19.03 -8.49 21.01
N PRO A 238 19.13 -7.21 21.32
CA PRO A 238 18.67 -6.06 20.51
C PRO A 238 19.30 -6.04 19.12
N CYS A 239 18.56 -5.50 18.12
CA CYS A 239 18.99 -5.54 16.72
C CYS A 239 20.26 -4.74 16.41
N ASP A 240 20.56 -3.72 17.21
CA ASP A 240 21.74 -2.87 17.16
C ASP A 240 22.91 -3.38 18.02
N SER A 241 22.73 -4.52 18.73
CA SER A 241 23.78 -5.10 19.58
C SER A 241 25.01 -5.45 18.76
N SER A 242 26.17 -4.97 19.22
CA SER A 242 27.49 -5.34 18.70
C SER A 242 28.05 -6.60 19.36
N GLU A 243 27.29 -7.25 20.26
CA GLU A 243 27.70 -8.46 20.97
C GLU A 243 27.80 -9.64 20.00
N PHE A 244 29.03 -9.99 19.62
CA PHE A 244 29.33 -11.16 18.79
C PHE A 244 29.74 -12.33 19.68
N ILE A 245 29.11 -13.49 19.50
CA ILE A 245 29.59 -14.71 20.08
C ILE A 245 30.63 -15.30 19.14
N PHE A 246 31.89 -15.35 19.58
CA PHE A 246 33.02 -15.87 18.83
C PHE A 246 32.94 -17.39 18.57
N ALA A 247 31.97 -18.09 19.11
CA ALA A 247 31.78 -19.54 18.99
C ALA A 247 30.68 -19.92 17.98
N LEU A 248 30.65 -19.30 16.82
CA LEU A 248 29.63 -19.53 15.77
C LEU A 248 29.61 -20.99 15.26
N ASP A 249 30.72 -21.66 15.29
CA ASP A 249 30.85 -23.00 14.74
C ASP A 249 30.04 -24.08 15.50
N ASN A 250 29.66 -23.80 16.75
CA ASN A 250 28.89 -24.71 17.62
C ASN A 250 27.38 -24.34 17.71
N LEU A 251 26.92 -23.30 17.07
CA LEU A 251 25.50 -22.93 17.05
C LEU A 251 24.74 -23.73 15.99
N ASN A 252 23.64 -24.33 16.39
CA ASN A 252 22.74 -24.96 15.47
C ASN A 252 21.92 -23.91 14.72
N TYR A 253 21.65 -24.16 13.43
CA TYR A 253 20.77 -23.30 12.66
C TYR A 253 19.36 -23.29 13.24
N ASN A 254 18.71 -22.14 13.17
CA ASN A 254 17.32 -21.95 13.59
C ASN A 254 17.01 -22.10 15.08
N GLU A 255 18.00 -22.33 15.94
CA GLU A 255 17.83 -22.30 17.38
C GLU A 255 18.11 -20.89 17.94
N LEU A 256 17.33 -20.47 18.93
CA LEU A 256 17.51 -19.21 19.63
C LEU A 256 18.36 -19.40 20.88
N TYR A 257 19.51 -18.75 20.95
CA TYR A 257 20.42 -18.79 22.08
C TYR A 257 20.40 -17.48 22.86
N LYS A 258 20.37 -17.56 24.16
CA LYS A 258 20.58 -16.42 25.04
C LYS A 258 22.08 -16.12 25.15
N GLY A 259 22.47 -14.89 24.73
CA GLY A 259 23.80 -14.36 24.98
C GLY A 259 23.98 -13.82 26.40
N THR A 260 24.76 -12.78 26.60
CA THR A 260 24.91 -12.09 27.88
C THR A 260 23.71 -11.18 28.16
N GLY A 261 23.31 -11.03 29.42
CA GLY A 261 22.19 -10.20 29.82
C GLY A 261 20.86 -10.64 29.16
N ASN A 262 20.25 -9.76 28.37
CA ASN A 262 19.02 -10.01 27.60
C ASN A 262 19.28 -10.11 26.09
N THR A 263 20.53 -10.39 25.68
CA THR A 263 20.90 -10.57 24.28
C THR A 263 20.51 -11.96 23.81
N TYR A 264 19.90 -12.04 22.62
CA TYR A 264 19.51 -13.28 21.98
C TYR A 264 20.07 -13.33 20.56
N ILE A 265 20.57 -14.48 20.13
CA ILE A 265 21.14 -14.68 18.81
C ILE A 265 20.59 -15.96 18.16
N LYS A 266 20.57 -15.97 16.82
CA LYS A 266 20.15 -17.12 16.02
C LYS A 266 20.99 -17.17 14.74
N LYS A 267 21.61 -18.31 14.47
CA LYS A 267 22.36 -18.52 13.23
C LYS A 267 21.44 -18.99 12.12
N ILE A 268 21.53 -18.38 10.94
CA ILE A 268 20.70 -18.71 9.78
C ILE A 268 21.54 -18.79 8.49
N ARG A 269 20.97 -19.44 7.47
CA ARG A 269 21.40 -19.27 6.08
C ARG A 269 20.72 -18.06 5.48
N ALA A 270 21.47 -17.02 5.12
CA ALA A 270 20.91 -15.79 4.59
C ALA A 270 20.05 -16.02 3.34
N LYS A 271 20.49 -16.90 2.45
CA LYS A 271 19.81 -17.25 1.21
C LYS A 271 18.40 -17.85 1.45
N GLU A 272 18.23 -18.70 2.46
CA GLU A 272 16.92 -19.30 2.79
C GLU A 272 15.91 -18.22 3.22
N TYR A 273 16.35 -17.25 4.00
CA TYR A 273 15.50 -16.12 4.42
C TYR A 273 15.19 -15.20 3.24
N TRP A 274 16.16 -14.95 2.39
CA TRP A 274 15.96 -14.19 1.16
C TRP A 274 14.93 -14.86 0.24
N ASP A 275 15.04 -16.17 0.02
CA ASP A 275 14.10 -16.91 -0.83
C ASP A 275 12.66 -16.85 -0.28
N GLU A 276 12.49 -16.83 1.06
CA GLU A 276 11.18 -16.66 1.68
C GLU A 276 10.66 -15.21 1.54
N ILE A 277 11.53 -14.18 1.57
CA ILE A 277 11.16 -12.79 1.25
C ILE A 277 10.67 -12.70 -0.19
N ILE A 278 11.45 -13.22 -1.13
CA ILE A 278 11.11 -13.21 -2.56
C ILE A 278 9.79 -13.93 -2.82
N LYS A 279 9.59 -15.08 -2.19
CA LYS A 279 8.34 -15.82 -2.29
C LYS A 279 7.14 -15.00 -1.81
N SER A 280 7.23 -14.38 -0.65
CA SER A 280 6.16 -13.56 -0.11
C SER A 280 5.90 -12.33 -0.98
N ALA A 281 6.95 -11.63 -1.42
CA ALA A 281 6.82 -10.47 -2.29
C ALA A 281 6.14 -10.80 -3.62
N LYS A 282 6.52 -11.92 -4.25
CA LYS A 282 5.92 -12.36 -5.52
C LYS A 282 4.47 -12.78 -5.37
N GLU A 283 4.14 -13.58 -4.34
CA GLU A 283 2.82 -14.19 -4.20
C GLU A 283 1.79 -13.27 -3.54
N TYR A 284 2.25 -12.35 -2.67
CA TYR A 284 1.40 -11.51 -1.81
C TYR A 284 1.70 -10.01 -1.90
N ALA A 285 2.66 -9.59 -2.73
CA ALA A 285 3.12 -8.20 -2.89
C ALA A 285 3.65 -7.56 -1.58
N GLU A 286 3.98 -8.35 -0.59
CA GLU A 286 4.54 -7.95 0.72
C GLU A 286 5.47 -9.05 1.26
N PRO A 287 6.50 -8.70 2.04
CA PRO A 287 6.87 -7.38 2.55
C PRO A 287 7.53 -6.49 1.49
N GLY A 288 7.42 -5.15 1.66
CA GLY A 288 8.27 -4.20 0.98
C GLY A 288 9.70 -4.25 1.51
N LEU A 289 10.67 -3.77 0.73
CA LEU A 289 12.07 -3.76 1.12
C LEU A 289 12.59 -2.33 1.32
N MET A 290 13.25 -2.10 2.44
CA MET A 290 13.98 -0.89 2.78
C MET A 290 15.46 -1.22 2.86
N TYR A 291 16.27 -0.67 1.97
CA TYR A 291 17.73 -0.84 1.99
C TYR A 291 18.31 0.14 3.00
N TRP A 292 18.35 -0.29 4.26
CA TRP A 292 18.52 0.59 5.41
C TRP A 292 19.84 1.33 5.40
N ASP A 293 20.94 0.68 5.03
CA ASP A 293 22.25 1.33 4.94
C ASP A 293 22.32 2.32 3.76
N ASN A 294 21.72 1.99 2.61
CA ASN A 294 21.61 2.93 1.49
C ASN A 294 20.81 4.16 1.91
N MET A 295 19.72 3.96 2.65
CA MET A 295 18.90 5.06 3.17
C MET A 295 19.71 5.94 4.11
N LEU A 296 20.36 5.37 5.13
CA LEU A 296 21.17 6.13 6.09
C LEU A 296 22.36 6.85 5.43
N ASN A 297 22.99 6.21 4.44
CA ASN A 297 24.13 6.78 3.74
C ASN A 297 23.76 7.86 2.71
N ASN A 298 22.48 8.03 2.41
CA ASN A 298 22.02 9.01 1.41
C ASN A 298 20.86 9.89 1.94
N ASP A 299 20.73 10.04 3.25
CA ASP A 299 19.76 10.95 3.87
C ASP A 299 20.52 12.05 4.62
N PRO A 300 20.34 13.33 4.27
CA PRO A 300 21.02 14.44 4.96
C PRO A 300 20.66 14.54 6.45
N ALA A 301 19.52 13.99 6.87
CA ALA A 301 19.11 13.97 8.28
C ALA A 301 19.82 12.88 9.10
N ALA A 302 20.35 11.84 8.46
CA ALA A 302 20.89 10.67 9.16
C ALA A 302 22.19 10.94 9.93
N VAL A 303 22.90 12.02 9.61
CA VAL A 303 24.14 12.44 10.34
C VAL A 303 23.82 13.10 11.69
N TYR A 304 22.57 13.49 11.91
CA TYR A 304 22.09 14.10 13.15
C TYR A 304 21.30 13.08 13.97
N GLU A 305 21.79 12.72 15.15
CA GLU A 305 21.16 11.69 16.00
C GLU A 305 19.68 12.01 16.31
N GLN A 306 19.37 13.28 16.64
CA GLN A 306 18.00 13.70 16.97
C GLN A 306 17.03 13.65 15.79
N TYR A 307 17.53 13.56 14.54
CA TYR A 307 16.70 13.47 13.32
C TYR A 307 16.87 12.16 12.57
N ARG A 308 17.74 11.26 13.05
CA ARG A 308 18.04 9.99 12.41
C ARG A 308 16.76 9.16 12.23
N PRO A 309 16.44 8.72 11.03
CA PRO A 309 15.24 7.94 10.78
C PRO A 309 15.19 6.60 11.53
N ILE A 310 13.99 6.20 11.95
CA ILE A 310 13.73 4.91 12.61
C ILE A 310 12.79 4.02 11.82
N CYS A 311 11.89 4.60 11.01
CA CYS A 311 10.91 3.90 10.22
C CYS A 311 10.50 4.75 9.01
N SER A 312 9.72 4.19 8.09
CA SER A 312 9.06 4.95 7.03
C SER A 312 7.56 5.13 7.30
N ASN A 313 6.95 6.09 6.60
CA ASN A 313 5.50 6.23 6.50
C ASN A 313 4.86 5.05 5.71
N PRO A 314 3.51 4.96 5.65
CA PRO A 314 2.82 3.84 4.98
C PRO A 314 3.15 3.61 3.51
N CYS A 315 3.54 4.65 2.78
CA CYS A 315 3.86 4.58 1.35
C CYS A 315 5.36 4.42 1.04
N GLY A 316 6.22 4.48 2.06
CA GLY A 316 7.66 4.21 1.94
C GLY A 316 8.51 5.36 1.38
N GLU A 317 7.92 6.54 1.09
CA GLU A 317 8.65 7.68 0.56
C GLU A 317 9.27 8.58 1.63
N GLN A 318 8.88 8.41 2.91
CA GLN A 318 9.32 9.25 4.02
C GLN A 318 9.95 8.40 5.13
N PHE A 319 11.27 8.47 5.25
CA PHE A 319 11.98 7.94 6.41
C PHE A 319 12.12 9.03 7.45
N LEU A 320 11.59 8.79 8.65
CA LEU A 320 11.40 9.80 9.68
C LEU A 320 11.91 9.31 11.04
N ASN A 321 12.27 10.27 11.88
CA ASN A 321 12.48 10.06 13.31
C ASN A 321 11.12 9.94 14.04
N ALA A 322 11.14 9.55 15.30
CA ALA A 322 9.95 9.48 16.14
C ALA A 322 9.28 10.85 16.30
N ASN A 323 7.95 10.88 16.24
CA ASN A 323 7.08 12.07 16.32
C ASN A 323 7.36 13.13 15.24
N ASP A 324 8.08 12.74 14.18
CA ASP A 324 8.32 13.59 13.01
C ASP A 324 7.28 13.31 11.91
N SER A 325 7.10 14.27 11.04
CA SER A 325 6.12 14.22 9.96
C SER A 325 6.61 14.99 8.74
N CYS A 326 5.91 14.78 7.63
CA CYS A 326 6.19 15.50 6.41
C CYS A 326 4.95 16.17 5.83
N ARG A 327 5.15 17.36 5.33
CA ARG A 327 4.17 18.19 4.64
C ARG A 327 4.44 18.08 3.15
N LEU A 328 3.50 17.49 2.43
CA LEU A 328 3.69 17.06 1.06
C LEU A 328 3.11 18.05 0.05
N MET A 329 3.92 18.43 -0.92
CA MET A 329 3.51 19.13 -2.14
C MET A 329 4.14 18.47 -3.35
N ALA A 330 3.49 18.54 -4.50
CA ALA A 330 4.02 18.01 -5.76
C ALA A 330 4.07 19.12 -6.83
N VAL A 331 5.13 19.10 -7.62
CA VAL A 331 5.23 19.92 -8.83
C VAL A 331 4.82 19.09 -10.03
N ASN A 332 3.92 19.63 -10.85
CA ASN A 332 3.39 18.99 -12.04
C ASN A 332 4.34 19.19 -13.23
N LEU A 333 5.15 18.19 -13.53
CA LEU A 333 6.19 18.25 -14.56
C LEU A 333 5.63 18.47 -15.99
N PHE A 334 4.45 17.96 -16.28
CA PHE A 334 3.82 18.17 -17.59
C PHE A 334 3.66 19.66 -17.95
N SER A 335 3.44 20.51 -16.95
CA SER A 335 3.19 21.95 -17.14
C SER A 335 4.40 22.74 -17.64
N PHE A 336 5.59 22.14 -17.66
CA PHE A 336 6.81 22.76 -18.18
C PHE A 336 7.14 22.36 -19.62
N VAL A 337 6.34 21.49 -20.23
CA VAL A 337 6.54 21.12 -21.63
C VAL A 337 5.93 22.22 -22.52
N LEU A 338 6.78 22.87 -23.26
CA LEU A 338 6.38 23.82 -24.31
C LEU A 338 6.09 23.03 -25.58
N ASN A 339 5.01 23.37 -26.30
CA ASN A 339 4.55 22.69 -27.51
C ASN A 339 4.41 21.17 -27.34
N PRO A 340 3.65 20.69 -26.33
CA PRO A 340 3.58 19.26 -26.02
C PRO A 340 3.06 18.47 -27.23
N PHE A 341 3.62 17.26 -27.42
CA PHE A 341 3.28 16.32 -28.49
C PHE A 341 3.63 16.76 -29.91
N THR A 342 4.44 17.79 -30.08
CA THR A 342 4.93 18.26 -31.40
C THR A 342 6.42 17.95 -31.56
N GLU A 343 6.94 18.12 -32.76
CA GLU A 343 8.39 18.00 -33.04
C GLU A 343 9.21 19.10 -32.33
N GLU A 344 8.59 20.22 -31.98
CA GLU A 344 9.22 21.34 -31.26
C GLU A 344 9.07 21.23 -29.73
N ALA A 345 8.59 20.10 -29.22
CA ALA A 345 8.38 19.91 -27.79
C ALA A 345 9.71 20.03 -27.02
N LYS A 346 9.73 20.84 -25.96
CA LYS A 346 10.89 21.07 -25.12
C LYS A 346 10.50 21.51 -23.72
N LEU A 347 11.43 21.36 -22.77
CA LEU A 347 11.23 21.81 -21.39
C LEU A 347 11.67 23.26 -21.19
N ASP A 348 10.90 23.99 -20.38
CA ASP A 348 11.25 25.30 -19.84
C ASP A 348 12.04 25.15 -18.51
N PHE A 349 13.32 24.89 -18.60
CA PHE A 349 14.19 24.73 -17.44
C PHE A 349 14.25 25.97 -16.54
N SER A 350 14.12 27.16 -17.11
CA SER A 350 14.10 28.42 -16.32
C SER A 350 12.87 28.45 -15.41
N ASN A 351 11.72 28.04 -15.93
CA ASN A 351 10.49 27.98 -15.15
C ASN A 351 10.48 26.77 -14.17
N ILE A 352 11.07 25.63 -14.56
CA ILE A 352 11.30 24.51 -13.62
C ILE A 352 12.06 25.00 -12.39
N TYR A 353 13.21 25.67 -12.59
CA TYR A 353 14.00 26.19 -11.48
C TYR A 353 13.18 27.14 -10.57
N LYS A 354 12.52 28.12 -11.16
CA LYS A 354 11.70 29.09 -10.41
C LYS A 354 10.61 28.43 -9.59
N VAL A 355 9.85 27.54 -10.20
CA VAL A 355 8.72 26.88 -9.52
C VAL A 355 9.22 25.98 -8.39
N PHE A 356 10.32 25.25 -8.55
CA PHE A 356 10.87 24.44 -7.45
C PHE A 356 11.43 25.28 -6.32
N TYR A 357 12.06 26.41 -6.62
CA TYR A 357 12.51 27.36 -5.60
C TYR A 357 11.32 27.86 -4.77
N GLU A 358 10.27 28.39 -5.43
CA GLU A 358 9.08 28.93 -4.75
C GLU A 358 8.27 27.81 -4.06
N ALA A 359 8.24 26.61 -4.62
CA ALA A 359 7.57 25.48 -4.00
C ALA A 359 8.24 25.06 -2.67
N LEU A 360 9.57 25.09 -2.59
CA LEU A 360 10.26 24.82 -1.32
C LEU A 360 10.05 25.96 -0.32
N ARG A 361 10.05 27.22 -0.76
CA ARG A 361 9.74 28.38 0.09
C ARG A 361 8.35 28.25 0.70
N LEU A 362 7.33 27.91 -0.10
CA LEU A 362 5.98 27.63 0.39
C LEU A 362 5.98 26.38 1.31
N GLY A 363 6.81 25.40 1.02
CA GLY A 363 6.99 24.22 1.87
C GLY A 363 7.50 24.56 3.27
N ASP A 364 8.42 25.52 3.37
CA ASP A 364 8.89 26.03 4.67
C ASP A 364 7.77 26.78 5.41
N ASN A 365 6.99 27.61 4.70
CA ASN A 365 5.83 28.29 5.30
C ASN A 365 4.77 27.30 5.80
N LEU A 366 4.61 26.15 5.12
CA LEU A 366 3.70 25.11 5.55
C LEU A 366 4.10 24.46 6.87
N VAL A 367 5.38 24.55 7.26
CA VAL A 367 5.84 24.10 8.59
C VAL A 367 5.24 24.98 9.70
N ASP A 368 5.22 26.30 9.50
CA ASP A 368 4.65 27.24 10.45
C ASP A 368 3.12 27.10 10.52
N LEU A 369 2.47 26.93 9.37
CA LEU A 369 1.03 26.63 9.30
C LEU A 369 0.68 25.31 10.02
N GLU A 370 1.49 24.26 9.85
CA GLU A 370 1.30 23.00 10.61
C GLU A 370 1.40 23.23 12.11
N ALA A 371 2.38 24.02 12.56
CA ALA A 371 2.53 24.33 13.98
C ALA A 371 1.30 25.04 14.54
N GLU A 372 0.70 25.98 13.80
CA GLU A 372 -0.58 26.63 14.16
C GLU A 372 -1.73 25.62 14.26
N TYR A 373 -1.81 24.66 13.32
CA TYR A 373 -2.83 23.62 13.34
C TYR A 373 -2.64 22.63 14.49
N ILE A 374 -1.40 22.30 14.83
CA ILE A 374 -1.10 21.51 16.03
C ILE A 374 -1.52 22.28 17.30
N ASP A 375 -1.34 23.60 17.38
CA ASP A 375 -1.85 24.39 18.50
C ASP A 375 -3.36 24.30 18.63
N ARG A 376 -4.12 24.38 17.53
CA ARG A 376 -5.58 24.15 17.54
C ARG A 376 -5.95 22.75 18.06
N ILE A 377 -5.16 21.71 17.71
CA ILE A 377 -5.35 20.35 18.24
C ILE A 377 -5.09 20.34 19.75
N ILE A 378 -4.00 20.96 20.23
CA ILE A 378 -3.65 21.04 21.64
C ILE A 378 -4.73 21.77 22.43
N GLU A 379 -5.23 22.88 21.92
CA GLU A 379 -6.33 23.64 22.55
C GLU A 379 -7.61 22.81 22.62
N LYS A 380 -7.95 22.10 21.54
CA LYS A 380 -9.10 21.19 21.52
C LYS A 380 -8.97 20.11 22.60
N ILE A 381 -7.81 19.45 22.72
CA ILE A 381 -7.55 18.42 23.74
C ILE A 381 -7.71 19.03 25.15
N LYS A 382 -7.18 20.21 25.40
CA LYS A 382 -7.30 20.89 26.70
C LYS A 382 -8.76 21.16 27.04
N SER A 383 -9.60 21.53 26.06
CA SER A 383 -11.01 21.86 26.23
C SER A 383 -11.92 20.64 26.34
N ASP A 384 -11.46 19.44 26.01
CA ASP A 384 -12.26 18.21 26.12
C ASP A 384 -12.61 17.88 27.57
N PRO A 385 -13.79 17.29 27.84
CA PRO A 385 -14.31 17.11 29.19
C PRO A 385 -13.63 16.00 30.00
N GLU A 386 -12.81 15.16 29.36
CA GLU A 386 -12.10 14.06 30.02
C GLU A 386 -11.13 14.58 31.09
N SER A 387 -10.76 13.70 32.01
CA SER A 387 -9.77 14.00 33.05
C SER A 387 -8.40 14.28 32.45
N ASN A 388 -7.58 15.06 33.14
CA ASN A 388 -6.21 15.35 32.70
C ASN A 388 -5.35 14.08 32.53
N GLU A 389 -5.59 13.04 33.31
CA GLU A 389 -4.91 11.76 33.22
C GLU A 389 -5.15 11.08 31.85
N ILE A 390 -6.39 11.10 31.36
CA ILE A 390 -6.77 10.53 30.06
C ILE A 390 -6.16 11.36 28.92
N LYS A 391 -6.23 12.69 29.02
CA LYS A 391 -5.74 13.60 27.97
C LYS A 391 -4.23 13.66 27.86
N GLN A 392 -3.49 13.29 28.91
CA GLN A 392 -2.06 13.56 29.02
C GLN A 392 -1.23 12.87 27.92
N GLN A 393 -1.58 11.66 27.53
CA GLN A 393 -0.83 10.95 26.48
C GLN A 393 -0.97 11.67 25.14
N GLU A 394 -2.20 12.02 24.74
CA GLU A 394 -2.44 12.74 23.49
C GLU A 394 -1.80 14.14 23.49
N LEU A 395 -1.92 14.86 24.63
CA LEU A 395 -1.32 16.17 24.78
C LEU A 395 0.22 16.13 24.61
N ASN A 396 0.87 15.17 25.29
CA ASN A 396 2.31 14.97 25.18
C ASN A 396 2.75 14.62 23.75
N LEU A 397 1.95 13.78 23.06
CA LEU A 397 2.21 13.41 21.66
C LEU A 397 2.26 14.66 20.77
N TRP A 398 1.23 15.51 20.84
CA TRP A 398 1.12 16.67 19.98
C TRP A 398 2.12 17.79 20.33
N ILE A 399 2.50 17.94 21.61
CA ILE A 399 3.58 18.85 22.03
C ILE A 399 4.90 18.40 21.40
N LYS A 400 5.29 17.12 21.57
CA LYS A 400 6.51 16.58 20.97
C LYS A 400 6.50 16.68 19.45
N SER A 401 5.35 16.42 18.82
CA SER A 401 5.19 16.54 17.38
C SER A 401 5.39 17.97 16.89
N LYS A 402 4.88 18.97 17.62
CA LYS A 402 5.11 20.39 17.31
C LYS A 402 6.57 20.77 17.46
N GLU A 403 7.21 20.38 18.56
CA GLU A 403 8.63 20.63 18.82
C GLU A 403 9.50 20.05 17.69
N LYS A 404 9.26 18.78 17.32
CA LYS A 404 9.98 18.11 16.23
C LYS A 404 9.75 18.80 14.88
N CYS A 405 8.51 19.21 14.61
CA CYS A 405 8.12 19.93 13.40
C CYS A 405 8.92 21.23 13.23
N LEU A 406 8.97 22.07 14.26
CA LEU A 406 9.64 23.37 14.24
C LEU A 406 11.16 23.21 14.26
N ALA A 407 11.71 22.27 15.05
CA ALA A 407 13.14 22.06 15.16
C ALA A 407 13.78 21.60 13.83
N GLY A 408 13.19 20.60 13.17
CA GLY A 408 13.72 20.05 11.92
C GLY A 408 13.25 20.76 10.66
N ARG A 409 12.09 21.39 10.69
CA ARG A 409 11.46 22.07 9.54
C ARG A 409 11.42 21.20 8.28
N ARG A 410 11.06 19.93 8.44
CA ARG A 410 11.04 18.94 7.37
C ARG A 410 9.94 19.23 6.37
N VAL A 411 10.28 19.23 5.08
CA VAL A 411 9.37 19.41 3.93
C VAL A 411 9.44 18.20 3.03
N GLY A 412 8.37 17.90 2.30
CA GLY A 412 8.28 16.82 1.30
C GLY A 412 7.85 17.37 -0.05
N LEU A 413 8.75 18.07 -0.72
CA LEU A 413 8.52 18.55 -2.07
C LEU A 413 8.83 17.44 -3.07
N GLY A 414 7.85 17.06 -3.89
CA GLY A 414 7.96 15.99 -4.88
C GLY A 414 7.58 16.43 -6.27
N ILE A 415 7.43 15.42 -7.12
CA ILE A 415 7.01 15.57 -8.51
C ILE A 415 5.79 14.70 -8.80
N THR A 416 5.04 15.07 -9.83
CA THR A 416 4.01 14.24 -10.47
C THR A 416 4.08 14.41 -11.99
N ALA A 417 3.38 13.56 -12.74
CA ALA A 417 3.31 13.62 -14.20
C ALA A 417 4.61 13.28 -14.95
N LEU A 418 5.54 12.51 -14.36
CA LEU A 418 6.78 12.14 -15.05
C LEU A 418 6.52 11.39 -16.37
N GLY A 419 5.61 10.39 -16.36
CA GLY A 419 5.29 9.61 -17.55
C GLY A 419 4.69 10.46 -18.67
N ASP A 420 3.78 11.37 -18.33
CA ASP A 420 3.15 12.25 -19.31
C ASP A 420 4.07 13.38 -19.80
N MET A 421 4.99 13.84 -18.96
CA MET A 421 6.05 14.77 -19.40
C MET A 421 6.92 14.13 -20.49
N LEU A 422 7.34 12.88 -20.28
CA LEU A 422 8.14 12.14 -21.26
C LEU A 422 7.36 11.90 -22.56
N ALA A 423 6.10 11.47 -22.44
CA ALA A 423 5.22 11.28 -23.60
C ALA A 423 5.00 12.60 -24.37
N ALA A 424 4.84 13.72 -23.68
CA ALA A 424 4.67 15.05 -24.29
C ALA A 424 5.93 15.52 -25.03
N LEU A 425 7.10 15.04 -24.63
CA LEU A 425 8.39 15.24 -25.30
C LEU A 425 8.66 14.22 -26.43
N ASN A 426 7.74 13.31 -26.69
CA ASN A 426 7.87 12.19 -27.63
C ASN A 426 8.99 11.20 -27.26
N PHE A 427 9.34 11.09 -25.97
CA PHE A 427 10.29 10.08 -25.49
C PHE A 427 9.58 8.85 -24.94
N LYS A 428 10.09 7.66 -25.25
CA LYS A 428 9.69 6.45 -24.56
C LYS A 428 10.20 6.48 -23.12
N TYR A 429 9.40 5.99 -22.18
CA TYR A 429 9.69 6.10 -20.76
C TYR A 429 11.05 5.52 -20.35
N ASP A 430 11.48 4.44 -21.00
CA ASP A 430 12.72 3.69 -20.71
C ASP A 430 13.82 3.92 -21.75
N SER A 431 13.70 4.94 -22.61
CA SER A 431 14.73 5.29 -23.56
C SER A 431 15.93 5.99 -22.89
N ASP A 432 17.09 5.98 -23.53
CA ASP A 432 18.28 6.67 -23.04
C ASP A 432 18.09 8.19 -23.04
N GLU A 433 17.36 8.74 -24.00
CA GLU A 433 16.98 10.15 -24.04
C GLU A 433 16.08 10.52 -22.83
N ALA A 434 15.17 9.63 -22.44
CA ALA A 434 14.36 9.82 -21.24
C ALA A 434 15.23 9.88 -19.97
N LEU A 435 16.23 9.00 -19.83
CA LEU A 435 17.15 9.00 -18.71
C LEU A 435 17.92 10.33 -18.60
N GLU A 436 18.44 10.83 -19.72
CA GLU A 436 19.17 12.12 -19.75
C GLU A 436 18.27 13.30 -19.40
N ILE A 437 17.05 13.36 -19.92
CA ILE A 437 16.13 14.45 -19.61
C ILE A 437 15.64 14.40 -18.15
N ILE A 438 15.36 13.20 -17.61
CA ILE A 438 15.04 13.01 -16.19
C ILE A 438 16.18 13.52 -15.33
N LYS A 439 17.42 13.16 -15.64
CA LYS A 439 18.60 13.63 -14.91
C LYS A 439 18.70 15.16 -14.93
N ALA A 440 18.54 15.77 -16.11
CA ALA A 440 18.61 17.25 -16.24
C ALA A 440 17.49 17.93 -15.43
N VAL A 441 16.26 17.43 -15.47
CA VAL A 441 15.13 17.94 -14.65
C VAL A 441 15.45 17.83 -13.17
N MET A 442 15.96 16.68 -12.72
CA MET A 442 16.21 16.44 -11.31
C MET A 442 17.44 17.22 -10.78
N GLN A 443 18.42 17.48 -11.64
CA GLN A 443 19.55 18.37 -11.31
C GLN A 443 19.07 19.82 -11.15
N THR A 444 18.24 20.32 -12.09
CA THR A 444 17.66 21.66 -12.00
C THR A 444 16.77 21.82 -10.76
N LYS A 445 15.98 20.79 -10.45
CA LYS A 445 15.18 20.72 -9.22
C LYS A 445 16.06 20.83 -7.98
N MET A 446 17.09 19.99 -7.87
CA MET A 446 18.00 19.96 -6.72
C MET A 446 18.74 21.30 -6.56
N GLU A 447 19.21 21.89 -7.65
CA GLU A 447 19.86 23.21 -7.63
C GLU A 447 18.94 24.30 -7.05
N ALA A 448 17.69 24.33 -7.54
CA ALA A 448 16.70 25.29 -7.06
C ALA A 448 16.36 25.09 -5.56
N GLU A 449 16.20 23.84 -5.16
CA GLU A 449 15.91 23.48 -3.77
C GLU A 449 17.09 23.82 -2.83
N LEU A 450 18.32 23.57 -3.25
CA LEU A 450 19.54 23.92 -2.50
C LEU A 450 19.66 25.43 -2.35
N ASP A 451 19.52 26.16 -3.44
CA ASP A 451 19.56 27.62 -3.39
C ASP A 451 18.45 28.17 -2.47
N CYS A 452 17.24 27.63 -2.52
CA CYS A 452 16.14 28.07 -1.66
C CYS A 452 16.40 27.77 -0.18
N THR A 453 16.74 26.51 0.18
CA THR A 453 16.93 26.16 1.61
C THR A 453 18.12 26.90 2.25
N ILE A 454 19.16 27.23 1.46
CA ILE A 454 20.29 28.04 1.92
C ILE A 454 19.89 29.50 2.05
N ASP A 455 19.20 30.08 1.06
CA ASP A 455 18.69 31.44 1.10
C ASP A 455 17.74 31.65 2.28
N LEU A 456 16.85 30.69 2.54
CA LEU A 456 15.97 30.70 3.72
C LEU A 456 16.75 30.57 5.02
N ALA A 457 17.87 29.84 5.07
CA ALA A 457 18.72 29.79 6.25
C ALA A 457 19.40 31.16 6.53
N ILE A 458 19.83 31.85 5.48
CA ILE A 458 20.38 33.20 5.59
C ILE A 458 19.34 34.20 6.11
N LEU A 459 18.08 34.09 5.61
CA LEU A 459 17.00 35.02 5.91
C LEU A 459 16.30 34.75 7.23
N ARG A 460 16.02 33.45 7.51
CA ARG A 460 15.13 32.99 8.58
C ARG A 460 15.81 32.09 9.61
N GLY A 461 17.15 31.88 9.47
CA GLY A 461 17.93 30.95 10.30
C GLY A 461 17.83 29.49 9.83
N HIS A 462 18.83 28.70 10.19
CA HIS A 462 18.91 27.27 9.89
C HIS A 462 18.04 26.43 10.84
N PHE A 463 17.83 25.11 10.52
CA PHE A 463 17.17 24.17 11.40
C PHE A 463 17.94 24.01 12.72
N GLU A 464 17.25 23.56 13.78
CA GLU A 464 17.86 23.43 15.12
C GLU A 464 18.94 22.34 15.15
N GLY A 465 20.09 22.67 15.68
CA GLY A 465 21.22 21.74 15.84
C GLY A 465 22.08 21.59 14.59
N TRP A 466 21.88 22.44 13.56
CA TRP A 466 22.78 22.45 12.41
C TRP A 466 24.23 22.62 12.82
N ASN A 467 25.10 21.77 12.25
CA ASN A 467 26.54 21.82 12.47
C ASN A 467 27.27 21.38 11.18
N PRO A 468 28.05 22.25 10.53
CA PRO A 468 28.75 21.93 9.30
C PRO A 468 29.75 20.78 9.45
N ASP A 469 30.33 20.55 10.63
CA ASP A 469 31.31 19.48 10.88
C ASP A 469 30.68 18.08 10.85
N TYR A 470 29.34 17.96 10.97
CA TYR A 470 28.64 16.70 10.78
C TYR A 470 28.41 16.39 9.30
N GLU A 471 28.35 17.43 8.46
CA GLU A 471 27.98 17.34 7.04
C GLU A 471 29.21 17.27 6.14
N PHE A 472 30.30 17.98 6.49
CA PHE A 472 31.47 18.18 5.63
C PHE A 472 32.77 17.88 6.34
N GLN A 473 33.74 17.41 5.55
CA GLN A 473 35.14 17.34 5.95
C GLN A 473 35.94 18.39 5.16
N VAL A 474 36.86 19.10 5.81
CA VAL A 474 37.75 20.02 5.13
C VAL A 474 39.02 19.27 4.77
N ALA A 475 39.28 19.07 3.48
CA ALA A 475 40.49 18.42 3.00
C ALA A 475 41.52 19.48 2.60
N GLY A 476 42.60 19.60 3.40
CA GLY A 476 43.80 20.36 3.05
C GLY A 476 43.77 21.85 3.41
N ASP A 477 44.91 22.32 3.81
CA ASP A 477 45.21 23.74 4.15
C ASP A 477 45.81 24.40 2.90
N ASP A 478 45.01 24.57 1.86
CA ASP A 478 45.48 25.30 0.67
C ASP A 478 45.06 26.77 0.81
N MET A 479 46.04 27.67 0.77
CA MET A 479 45.85 29.09 1.04
C MET A 479 44.87 29.81 0.09
N ASN A 480 44.27 29.10 -0.87
CA ASN A 480 43.32 29.63 -1.85
C ASN A 480 41.94 28.97 -1.89
N GLY A 481 41.62 28.03 -1.05
CA GLY A 481 40.27 27.44 -1.01
C GLY A 481 40.21 26.13 -0.25
N TYR A 482 39.38 26.10 0.77
CA TYR A 482 38.98 24.85 1.42
C TYR A 482 38.29 23.93 0.39
N VAL A 483 38.84 22.76 0.11
CA VAL A 483 38.14 21.72 -0.63
C VAL A 483 37.27 21.02 0.38
N MET A 484 35.99 21.21 0.23
CA MET A 484 34.99 20.52 1.02
C MET A 484 34.80 19.13 0.42
N VAL A 485 35.00 18.12 1.21
CA VAL A 485 34.69 16.72 0.85
C VAL A 485 33.47 16.36 1.66
N GLY A 486 32.49 15.78 1.01
CA GLY A 486 31.33 15.20 1.71
C GLY A 486 31.83 14.23 2.77
N GLY A 487 31.19 14.24 3.94
CA GLY A 487 31.44 13.25 4.99
C GLY A 487 31.14 11.82 4.53
N ASN A 488 31.02 10.89 5.45
CA ASN A 488 30.69 9.48 5.14
C ASN A 488 29.25 9.25 4.63
N ASN A 489 28.61 10.29 4.06
CA ASN A 489 27.24 10.23 3.55
C ASN A 489 27.23 10.64 2.06
N GLN A 490 26.70 9.79 1.20
CA GLN A 490 26.68 9.95 -0.25
C GLN A 490 25.92 11.22 -0.72
N PHE A 491 24.96 11.70 0.06
CA PHE A 491 24.28 12.96 -0.25
C PHE A 491 25.27 14.13 -0.22
N TYR A 492 26.10 14.26 0.83
CA TYR A 492 27.08 15.35 0.93
C TYR A 492 28.23 15.17 -0.06
N GLU A 493 28.60 13.93 -0.39
CA GLU A 493 29.55 13.64 -1.46
C GLU A 493 29.01 14.15 -2.82
N MET A 494 27.77 13.81 -3.16
CA MET A 494 27.08 14.30 -4.37
C MET A 494 27.01 15.84 -4.37
N LEU A 495 26.67 16.44 -3.24
CA LEU A 495 26.61 17.90 -3.09
C LEU A 495 27.97 18.55 -3.39
N SER A 496 29.05 17.99 -2.87
CA SER A 496 30.42 18.49 -3.07
C SER A 496 30.94 18.30 -4.50
N THR A 497 30.43 17.33 -5.26
CA THR A 497 30.81 17.04 -6.64
C THR A 497 29.93 17.75 -7.68
N ASP A 498 28.62 17.64 -7.53
CA ASP A 498 27.67 18.11 -8.55
C ASP A 498 27.22 19.56 -8.31
N PHE A 499 27.28 20.07 -7.04
CA PHE A 499 26.78 21.39 -6.62
C PHE A 499 27.79 22.16 -5.74
N GLN A 500 28.99 22.34 -6.23
CA GLN A 500 30.11 22.93 -5.45
C GLN A 500 29.81 24.32 -4.89
N ILE A 501 29.07 25.16 -5.63
CA ILE A 501 28.72 26.52 -5.18
C ILE A 501 27.78 26.43 -3.99
N GLN A 502 26.73 25.60 -4.09
CA GLN A 502 25.74 25.38 -3.04
C GLN A 502 26.38 24.68 -1.83
N SER A 503 27.28 23.72 -2.04
CA SER A 503 28.05 23.05 -0.99
C SER A 503 28.83 24.07 -0.13
N LYS A 504 29.59 24.98 -0.77
CA LYS A 504 30.33 26.02 -0.07
C LYS A 504 29.42 27.00 0.67
N LYS A 505 28.30 27.39 0.08
CA LYS A 505 27.30 28.24 0.73
C LYS A 505 26.65 27.55 1.93
N MET A 506 26.30 26.28 1.81
CA MET A 506 25.70 25.51 2.87
C MET A 506 26.65 25.34 4.06
N TYR A 507 27.93 25.12 3.81
CA TYR A 507 28.95 25.10 4.88
C TYR A 507 29.00 26.41 5.65
N ASN A 508 28.88 27.54 4.95
CA ASN A 508 29.02 28.86 5.57
C ASN A 508 27.76 29.38 6.27
N TYR A 509 26.56 29.00 5.73
CA TYR A 509 25.31 29.63 6.15
C TYR A 509 24.26 28.60 6.64
N GLY A 510 24.54 27.31 6.49
CA GLY A 510 23.57 26.27 6.80
C GLY A 510 22.48 26.09 5.77
N ARG A 511 21.47 25.34 6.18
CA ARG A 511 20.22 25.12 5.46
C ARG A 511 19.01 25.23 6.39
N ARG A 512 17.89 25.69 5.87
CA ARG A 512 16.67 25.93 6.64
C ARG A 512 16.00 24.63 7.08
N ASN A 513 15.99 23.61 6.21
CA ASN A 513 15.23 22.38 6.35
C ASN A 513 16.16 21.18 6.56
N ILE A 514 15.88 20.33 7.56
CA ILE A 514 16.66 19.09 7.81
C ILE A 514 16.59 18.13 6.63
N ASN A 515 15.46 18.10 5.94
CA ASN A 515 15.18 17.31 4.75
C ASN A 515 14.04 17.99 3.98
N TRP A 516 14.03 18.00 2.63
CA TRP A 516 13.10 18.86 1.91
C TRP A 516 12.43 18.21 0.69
N SER A 517 12.93 17.11 0.17
CA SER A 517 12.31 16.49 -1.00
C SER A 517 12.04 15.01 -0.86
N THR A 518 10.92 14.57 -1.49
CA THR A 518 10.45 13.20 -1.53
C THR A 518 9.49 13.01 -2.70
N VAL A 519 9.30 11.79 -3.17
CA VAL A 519 8.28 11.53 -4.19
C VAL A 519 7.19 10.63 -3.64
N ALA A 520 6.06 11.25 -3.31
CA ALA A 520 4.85 10.56 -2.86
C ALA A 520 4.10 9.92 -4.04
N PRO A 521 3.19 8.95 -3.77
CA PRO A 521 2.41 8.29 -4.85
C PRO A 521 1.52 9.22 -5.66
N THR A 522 1.10 10.37 -5.13
CA THR A 522 0.22 11.37 -5.77
C THR A 522 -1.10 10.83 -6.35
N GLY A 523 -1.64 9.71 -5.83
CA GLY A 523 -2.76 9.00 -6.44
C GLY A 523 -4.02 9.83 -6.70
N SER A 524 -4.51 10.60 -5.71
CA SER A 524 -5.66 11.51 -5.93
C SER A 524 -5.26 12.87 -6.52
N VAL A 525 -4.01 13.30 -6.33
CA VAL A 525 -3.47 14.52 -6.95
C VAL A 525 -3.39 14.36 -8.46
N SER A 526 -2.91 13.22 -8.96
CA SER A 526 -2.83 12.95 -10.40
C SER A 526 -4.19 12.95 -11.09
N ILE A 527 -5.26 12.58 -10.39
CA ILE A 527 -6.63 12.69 -10.89
C ILE A 527 -7.00 14.17 -11.09
N LEU A 528 -6.64 15.06 -10.15
CA LEU A 528 -6.93 16.50 -10.23
C LEU A 528 -6.07 17.20 -11.29
N THR A 529 -4.79 16.83 -11.41
CA THR A 529 -3.89 17.34 -12.45
C THR A 529 -4.19 16.73 -13.82
N GLN A 530 -5.00 15.67 -13.86
CA GLN A 530 -5.31 14.90 -15.06
C GLN A 530 -4.04 14.40 -15.77
N THR A 531 -3.11 13.83 -14.99
CA THR A 531 -1.80 13.33 -15.43
C THR A 531 -1.46 11.98 -14.82
N SER A 532 -0.34 11.38 -15.27
CA SER A 532 0.27 10.22 -14.63
C SER A 532 0.73 10.53 -13.18
N SER A 533 0.81 9.51 -12.34
CA SER A 533 0.99 9.61 -10.91
C SER A 533 2.46 9.55 -10.51
N GLY A 534 2.99 10.57 -9.84
CA GLY A 534 4.37 10.58 -9.32
C GLY A 534 5.40 10.32 -10.40
N VAL A 535 6.19 9.27 -10.17
CA VAL A 535 7.20 8.75 -11.11
C VAL A 535 6.70 7.54 -11.90
N GLU A 536 5.42 7.18 -11.75
CA GLU A 536 4.94 5.97 -12.40
C GLU A 536 4.73 6.19 -13.91
N PRO A 537 5.07 5.21 -14.75
CA PRO A 537 4.60 5.17 -16.11
C PRO A 537 3.08 4.98 -16.13
N LEU A 538 2.44 5.40 -17.19
CA LEU A 538 1.01 5.19 -17.34
C LEU A 538 0.72 3.68 -17.48
N PHE A 539 -0.32 3.18 -16.78
CA PHE A 539 -0.69 1.77 -16.87
C PHE A 539 -1.32 1.44 -18.22
N MET A 540 -2.31 2.22 -18.64
CA MET A 540 -2.94 2.18 -19.96
C MET A 540 -3.54 3.55 -20.31
N PRO A 541 -3.38 4.04 -21.55
CA PRO A 541 -3.93 5.32 -21.94
C PRO A 541 -5.45 5.29 -22.18
N TYR A 542 -6.06 4.11 -22.28
CA TYR A 542 -7.50 3.95 -22.43
C TYR A 542 -7.96 2.61 -21.88
N TYR A 543 -9.24 2.51 -21.53
CA TYR A 543 -9.93 1.26 -21.26
C TYR A 543 -11.39 1.33 -21.65
N MET A 544 -12.01 0.20 -21.95
CA MET A 544 -13.44 0.13 -22.29
C MET A 544 -14.26 -0.11 -21.01
N ARG A 545 -15.27 0.70 -20.80
CA ARG A 545 -16.23 0.56 -19.72
C ARG A 545 -17.58 0.13 -20.29
N ARG A 546 -18.27 -0.81 -19.62
CA ARG A 546 -19.61 -1.28 -19.99
C ARG A 546 -20.65 -0.67 -19.08
N LYS A 547 -21.70 -0.08 -19.67
CA LYS A 547 -22.88 0.38 -18.96
C LYS A 547 -24.07 -0.46 -19.44
N LYS A 548 -24.80 -1.08 -18.51
CA LYS A 548 -26.04 -1.79 -18.83
C LYS A 548 -27.11 -0.76 -19.24
N ILE A 549 -27.77 -1.02 -20.34
CA ILE A 549 -28.86 -0.17 -20.86
C ILE A 549 -30.17 -0.62 -20.16
N ASN A 550 -30.82 0.34 -19.48
CA ASN A 550 -32.09 0.02 -18.85
C ASN A 550 -33.20 -0.15 -19.89
N PRO A 551 -34.23 -1.00 -19.64
CA PRO A 551 -35.28 -1.28 -20.60
C PRO A 551 -36.05 -0.05 -21.09
N ASN A 552 -36.05 1.05 -20.33
CA ASN A 552 -36.76 2.30 -20.64
C ASN A 552 -35.89 3.34 -21.37
N GLU A 553 -34.59 3.07 -21.59
CA GLU A 553 -33.69 3.95 -22.34
C GLU A 553 -33.89 3.71 -23.85
N VAL A 554 -34.51 4.69 -24.56
CA VAL A 554 -34.80 4.62 -26.00
C VAL A 554 -33.73 5.43 -26.76
N GLY A 555 -33.23 4.87 -27.87
CA GLY A 555 -32.27 5.56 -28.75
C GLY A 555 -30.81 5.42 -28.35
N VAL A 556 -30.51 4.60 -27.36
CA VAL A 556 -29.14 4.32 -26.93
C VAL A 556 -28.50 3.27 -27.84
N ARG A 557 -27.26 3.50 -28.26
CA ARG A 557 -26.45 2.55 -29.03
C ARG A 557 -26.25 1.27 -28.21
N VAL A 558 -26.51 0.11 -28.81
CA VAL A 558 -26.30 -1.19 -28.22
C VAL A 558 -25.04 -1.80 -28.84
N ASP A 559 -23.96 -1.92 -28.06
CA ASP A 559 -22.69 -2.46 -28.53
C ASP A 559 -22.55 -3.96 -28.27
N PHE A 560 -23.23 -4.46 -27.23
CA PHE A 560 -23.13 -5.85 -26.82
C PHE A 560 -24.45 -6.32 -26.17
N THR A 561 -24.84 -7.54 -26.45
CA THR A 561 -25.92 -8.23 -25.77
C THR A 561 -25.34 -9.47 -25.11
N ASP A 562 -25.51 -9.60 -23.80
CA ASP A 562 -24.98 -10.74 -23.06
C ASP A 562 -25.87 -12.02 -23.21
N GLN A 563 -25.41 -13.12 -22.63
CA GLN A 563 -26.08 -14.40 -22.68
C GLN A 563 -27.48 -14.39 -22.03
N ASN A 564 -27.78 -13.42 -21.18
CA ASN A 564 -29.08 -13.24 -20.54
C ASN A 564 -30.03 -12.35 -21.35
N GLY A 565 -29.55 -11.80 -22.48
CA GLY A 565 -30.33 -10.88 -23.32
C GLY A 565 -30.26 -9.43 -22.85
N ASP A 566 -29.42 -9.10 -21.86
CA ASP A 566 -29.23 -7.75 -21.41
C ASP A 566 -28.36 -6.97 -22.42
N LYS A 567 -28.79 -5.75 -22.70
CA LYS A 567 -28.10 -4.85 -23.62
C LYS A 567 -27.11 -3.94 -22.90
N TRP A 568 -25.94 -3.77 -23.48
CA TRP A 568 -24.84 -2.98 -22.92
C TRP A 568 -24.34 -1.98 -23.94
N GLN A 569 -23.98 -0.80 -23.44
CA GLN A 569 -23.21 0.20 -24.17
C GLN A 569 -21.77 0.15 -23.71
N GLU A 570 -20.84 0.11 -24.67
CA GLU A 570 -19.41 0.24 -24.42
C GLU A 570 -18.98 1.68 -24.72
N PHE A 571 -18.20 2.28 -23.84
CA PHE A 571 -17.62 3.58 -24.08
C PHE A 571 -16.17 3.58 -23.58
N ALA A 572 -15.34 4.34 -24.31
CA ALA A 572 -13.96 4.53 -23.98
C ALA A 572 -13.81 5.48 -22.79
N VAL A 573 -13.00 5.09 -21.83
CA VAL A 573 -12.46 5.98 -20.81
C VAL A 573 -11.01 6.26 -21.19
N LEU A 574 -10.71 7.49 -21.51
CA LEU A 574 -9.42 7.94 -22.03
C LEU A 574 -8.63 8.64 -20.92
N HIS A 575 -7.34 8.36 -20.84
CA HIS A 575 -6.44 9.17 -20.04
C HIS A 575 -6.45 10.62 -20.58
N PRO A 576 -6.57 11.65 -19.72
CA PRO A 576 -6.73 13.03 -20.19
C PRO A 576 -5.61 13.48 -21.15
N LYS A 577 -4.34 13.12 -20.88
CA LYS A 577 -3.23 13.49 -21.75
C LYS A 577 -3.21 12.73 -23.07
N PHE A 578 -3.72 11.51 -23.11
CA PHE A 578 -3.94 10.79 -24.35
C PHE A 578 -5.02 11.47 -25.21
N LYS A 579 -6.07 11.98 -24.56
CA LYS A 579 -7.08 12.81 -25.23
C LYS A 579 -6.48 14.12 -25.73
N ASP A 580 -5.67 14.82 -24.90
CA ASP A 580 -4.97 16.05 -25.32
C ASP A 580 -4.05 15.81 -26.54
N TRP A 581 -3.31 14.66 -26.55
CA TRP A 581 -2.51 14.24 -27.70
C TRP A 581 -3.35 13.99 -28.94
N MET A 582 -4.46 13.27 -28.86
CA MET A 582 -5.36 13.04 -30.00
C MET A 582 -5.96 14.33 -30.56
N MET A 583 -6.17 15.35 -29.71
CA MET A 583 -6.66 16.67 -30.17
C MET A 583 -5.56 17.50 -30.84
N SER A 584 -4.29 17.32 -30.44
CA SER A 584 -3.15 18.03 -31.06
C SER A 584 -2.72 17.42 -32.39
N TRP A 585 -3.21 16.24 -32.73
CA TRP A 585 -2.80 15.46 -33.88
C TRP A 585 -4.00 15.13 -34.80
N ASP A 586 -3.77 15.04 -36.10
CA ASP A 586 -4.85 14.67 -37.03
C ASP A 586 -5.10 13.15 -37.00
N ILE A 587 -5.93 12.71 -36.08
CA ILE A 587 -6.32 11.30 -35.94
C ILE A 587 -7.14 10.77 -37.12
N SER A 588 -7.72 11.66 -37.94
CA SER A 588 -8.58 11.26 -39.09
C SER A 588 -7.82 10.41 -40.11
N THR A 589 -6.52 10.57 -40.21
CA THR A 589 -5.64 9.79 -41.09
C THR A 589 -5.56 8.31 -40.68
N HIS A 590 -5.84 7.98 -39.42
CA HIS A 590 -5.73 6.64 -38.86
C HIS A 590 -7.07 5.95 -38.63
N VAL A 591 -8.09 6.71 -38.21
CA VAL A 591 -9.40 6.15 -37.80
C VAL A 591 -10.58 6.74 -38.56
N GLY A 592 -10.31 7.62 -39.53
CA GLY A 592 -11.34 8.35 -40.27
C GLY A 592 -11.97 9.49 -39.45
N MET A 593 -12.91 10.21 -40.08
CA MET A 593 -13.64 11.31 -39.40
C MET A 593 -14.62 10.77 -38.36
N LYS A 594 -14.19 10.63 -37.11
CA LYS A 594 -15.00 10.18 -35.97
C LYS A 594 -14.88 11.15 -34.81
N ASN A 595 -15.95 11.30 -34.02
CA ASN A 595 -15.87 11.95 -32.73
C ASN A 595 -15.23 11.03 -31.70
N PHE A 596 -14.62 11.58 -30.65
CA PHE A 596 -13.98 10.80 -29.60
C PHE A 596 -14.94 9.81 -28.91
N GLU A 597 -16.22 10.16 -28.81
CA GLU A 597 -17.28 9.34 -28.20
C GLU A 597 -17.67 8.13 -29.07
N ASP A 598 -17.33 8.18 -30.37
CA ASP A 598 -17.64 7.13 -31.36
C ASP A 598 -16.46 6.17 -31.60
N LEU A 599 -15.31 6.40 -30.97
CA LEU A 599 -14.14 5.54 -31.09
C LEU A 599 -14.40 4.18 -30.44
N ASN A 600 -14.24 3.14 -31.21
CA ASN A 600 -14.34 1.76 -30.70
C ASN A 600 -12.98 1.21 -30.27
N GLN A 601 -12.96 0.01 -29.70
CA GLN A 601 -11.74 -0.61 -29.19
C GLN A 601 -10.61 -0.75 -30.27
N ASN A 602 -10.97 -1.06 -31.51
CA ASN A 602 -10.00 -1.19 -32.58
C ASN A 602 -9.41 0.16 -32.98
N ASP A 603 -10.25 1.21 -33.03
CA ASP A 603 -9.80 2.58 -33.30
C ASP A 603 -8.79 3.01 -32.23
N LEU A 604 -9.10 2.79 -30.95
CA LEU A 604 -8.24 3.15 -29.84
C LEU A 604 -6.93 2.35 -29.84
N LYS A 605 -6.99 1.08 -30.21
CA LYS A 605 -5.78 0.27 -30.39
C LYS A 605 -4.88 0.83 -31.47
N THR A 606 -5.44 1.19 -32.64
CA THR A 606 -4.69 1.79 -33.74
C THR A 606 -4.05 3.12 -33.34
N LEU A 607 -4.80 3.97 -32.63
CA LEU A 607 -4.28 5.24 -32.13
C LEU A 607 -3.22 5.04 -31.05
N PHE A 608 -3.38 4.06 -30.17
CA PHE A 608 -2.37 3.72 -29.18
C PHE A 608 -1.06 3.27 -29.81
N GLU A 609 -1.10 2.44 -30.87
CA GLU A 609 0.09 1.92 -31.54
C GLU A 609 0.95 3.03 -32.21
N VAL A 610 0.39 4.21 -32.46
CA VAL A 610 1.11 5.38 -33.01
C VAL A 610 1.34 6.49 -31.96
N SER A 611 0.90 6.29 -30.73
CA SER A 611 1.01 7.27 -29.67
C SER A 611 2.37 7.24 -28.95
N PRO A 612 2.75 8.33 -28.25
CA PRO A 612 3.96 8.36 -27.43
C PRO A 612 3.99 7.31 -26.30
N TRP A 613 2.83 6.77 -25.91
CA TRP A 613 2.74 5.74 -24.85
C TRP A 613 2.89 4.30 -25.37
N TYR A 614 2.94 4.09 -26.69
CA TYR A 614 3.14 2.75 -27.25
C TYR A 614 4.49 2.16 -26.83
N GLN A 615 4.48 0.95 -26.27
CA GLN A 615 5.65 0.31 -25.66
C GLN A 615 6.29 1.14 -24.52
N SER A 616 5.51 1.97 -23.81
CA SER A 616 5.94 2.81 -22.70
C SER A 616 4.94 2.75 -21.54
N THR A 617 4.05 1.75 -21.52
CA THR A 617 3.14 1.51 -20.39
C THR A 617 3.84 0.75 -19.28
N ALA A 618 3.24 0.73 -18.09
CA ALA A 618 3.83 0.09 -16.91
C ALA A 618 4.19 -1.38 -17.10
N ASN A 619 3.52 -2.08 -18.02
CA ASN A 619 3.77 -3.49 -18.32
C ASN A 619 4.80 -3.71 -19.42
N ASP A 620 5.15 -2.67 -20.19
CA ASP A 620 6.07 -2.76 -21.33
C ASP A 620 7.52 -2.48 -20.93
N ILE A 621 7.73 -1.70 -19.87
CA ILE A 621 9.03 -1.15 -19.50
C ILE A 621 9.96 -2.23 -18.95
N ASP A 622 11.20 -2.25 -19.47
CA ASP A 622 12.26 -3.10 -18.92
C ASP A 622 12.53 -2.77 -17.44
N TRP A 623 12.50 -3.77 -16.58
CA TRP A 623 12.64 -3.59 -15.15
C TRP A 623 14.01 -3.00 -14.74
N LYS A 624 15.09 -3.25 -15.50
CA LYS A 624 16.42 -2.65 -15.24
C LYS A 624 16.38 -1.17 -15.48
N LYS A 625 15.81 -0.74 -16.62
CA LYS A 625 15.59 0.68 -16.92
C LYS A 625 14.72 1.35 -15.86
N ARG A 626 13.69 0.64 -15.37
CA ARG A 626 12.85 1.14 -14.29
C ARG A 626 13.64 1.39 -13.00
N VAL A 627 14.55 0.49 -12.64
CA VAL A 627 15.47 0.67 -11.49
C VAL A 627 16.47 1.80 -11.75
N GLU A 628 17.04 1.92 -12.95
CA GLU A 628 17.96 2.99 -13.33
C GLU A 628 17.30 4.36 -13.24
N ILE A 629 16.07 4.51 -13.71
CA ILE A 629 15.27 5.73 -13.56
C ILE A 629 15.07 6.06 -12.08
N GLN A 630 14.66 5.09 -11.27
CA GLN A 630 14.48 5.32 -9.84
C GLN A 630 15.80 5.71 -9.15
N ALA A 631 16.93 5.15 -9.56
CA ALA A 631 18.25 5.50 -9.02
C ALA A 631 18.65 6.94 -9.37
N ILE A 632 18.41 7.38 -10.61
CA ILE A 632 18.64 8.78 -11.02
C ILE A 632 17.76 9.72 -10.19
N LEU A 633 16.48 9.44 -10.07
CA LEU A 633 15.54 10.22 -9.27
C LEU A 633 15.96 10.26 -7.79
N GLN A 634 16.41 9.12 -7.24
CA GLN A 634 16.84 8.99 -5.84
C GLN A 634 18.10 9.78 -5.54
N LYS A 635 19.05 9.86 -6.47
CA LYS A 635 20.27 10.65 -6.31
C LYS A 635 19.97 12.12 -5.98
N TYR A 636 18.91 12.68 -6.57
CA TYR A 636 18.52 14.08 -6.42
C TYR A 636 17.22 14.25 -5.59
N THR A 637 16.97 13.31 -4.68
CA THR A 637 15.85 13.36 -3.73
C THR A 637 16.36 13.08 -2.33
N THR A 638 16.22 14.04 -1.42
CA THR A 638 16.83 13.97 -0.08
C THR A 638 16.22 12.86 0.78
N ASN A 639 14.91 12.59 0.71
CA ASN A 639 14.31 11.44 1.36
C ASN A 639 14.16 10.28 0.36
N ALA A 640 13.01 9.62 0.27
CA ALA A 640 12.82 8.45 -0.59
C ALA A 640 11.74 8.66 -1.66
N ILE A 641 11.50 7.63 -2.44
CA ILE A 641 10.59 7.62 -3.56
C ILE A 641 9.63 6.46 -3.41
N SER A 642 8.33 6.73 -3.46
CA SER A 642 7.32 5.69 -3.62
C SER A 642 7.27 5.29 -5.09
N SER A 643 7.67 4.07 -5.37
CA SER A 643 7.71 3.52 -6.72
C SER A 643 7.46 2.03 -6.70
N THR A 644 6.68 1.55 -7.68
CA THR A 644 6.33 0.14 -7.85
C THR A 644 6.79 -0.37 -9.21
N ILE A 645 7.47 -1.51 -9.23
CA ILE A 645 7.79 -2.22 -10.46
C ILE A 645 6.66 -3.22 -10.73
N ASN A 646 5.90 -2.98 -11.80
CA ASN A 646 4.86 -3.90 -12.24
C ASN A 646 5.47 -5.04 -13.03
N LEU A 647 5.06 -6.27 -12.72
CA LEU A 647 5.62 -7.48 -13.32
C LEU A 647 4.47 -8.39 -13.77
N PRO A 648 4.64 -9.09 -14.90
CA PRO A 648 3.63 -10.03 -15.37
C PRO A 648 3.53 -11.24 -14.43
N SER A 649 2.39 -11.91 -14.42
CA SER A 649 2.16 -13.12 -13.61
C SER A 649 3.16 -14.26 -13.90
N THR A 650 3.79 -14.23 -15.07
CA THR A 650 4.79 -15.20 -15.53
C THR A 650 6.20 -14.98 -14.98
N VAL A 651 6.46 -13.84 -14.30
CA VAL A 651 7.77 -13.54 -13.70
C VAL A 651 8.23 -14.68 -12.79
N THR A 652 9.49 -15.03 -12.82
CA THR A 652 10.07 -16.08 -11.99
C THR A 652 10.51 -15.53 -10.62
N TYR A 653 10.70 -16.40 -9.61
CA TYR A 653 11.29 -16.01 -8.33
C TYR A 653 12.72 -15.48 -8.49
N GLU A 654 13.48 -16.05 -9.43
CA GLU A 654 14.84 -15.61 -9.73
C GLU A 654 14.86 -14.19 -10.29
N GLU A 655 13.96 -13.87 -11.22
CA GLU A 655 13.83 -12.50 -11.74
C GLU A 655 13.46 -11.50 -10.66
N VAL A 656 12.49 -11.81 -9.78
CA VAL A 656 12.14 -10.94 -8.64
C VAL A 656 13.35 -10.77 -7.70
N SER A 657 14.10 -11.82 -7.44
CA SER A 657 15.35 -11.75 -6.68
C SER A 657 16.38 -10.82 -7.35
N ASN A 658 16.56 -10.96 -8.67
CA ASN A 658 17.51 -10.15 -9.43
C ASN A 658 17.11 -8.67 -9.44
N ILE A 659 15.82 -8.35 -9.55
CA ILE A 659 15.28 -6.98 -9.47
C ILE A 659 15.65 -6.34 -8.14
N TYR A 660 15.41 -7.02 -7.03
CA TYR A 660 15.72 -6.49 -5.71
C TYR A 660 17.23 -6.38 -5.45
N MET A 661 18.01 -7.37 -5.86
CA MET A 661 19.49 -7.32 -5.77
C MET A 661 20.05 -6.18 -6.61
N TYR A 662 19.52 -5.93 -7.81
CA TYR A 662 19.92 -4.83 -8.67
C TYR A 662 19.58 -3.48 -8.04
N GLY A 663 18.38 -3.31 -7.45
CA GLY A 663 17.98 -2.10 -6.76
C GLY A 663 18.86 -1.77 -5.55
N TRP A 664 19.23 -2.78 -4.75
CA TRP A 664 20.20 -2.59 -3.66
C TRP A 664 21.54 -2.09 -4.17
N LYS A 665 22.10 -2.71 -5.23
CA LYS A 665 23.37 -2.32 -5.85
C LYS A 665 23.32 -0.95 -6.52
N ALA A 666 22.17 -0.56 -7.05
CA ALA A 666 21.94 0.75 -7.65
C ALA A 666 21.75 1.88 -6.61
N GLY A 667 21.84 1.58 -5.31
CA GLY A 667 21.74 2.57 -4.24
C GLY A 667 20.34 3.03 -3.90
N LEU A 668 19.29 2.28 -4.30
CA LEU A 668 17.92 2.61 -3.92
C LEU A 668 17.75 2.58 -2.39
N LYS A 669 16.87 3.43 -1.86
CA LYS A 669 16.51 3.46 -0.43
C LYS A 669 15.39 2.48 -0.09
N GLY A 670 14.52 2.19 -1.06
CA GLY A 670 13.43 1.23 -0.93
C GLY A 670 12.95 0.77 -2.29
N GLN A 671 12.29 -0.39 -2.30
CA GLN A 671 11.79 -0.97 -3.54
C GLN A 671 10.59 -1.86 -3.28
N THR A 672 9.59 -1.79 -4.16
CA THR A 672 8.40 -2.63 -4.14
C THR A 672 8.15 -3.21 -5.52
N VAL A 673 7.77 -4.48 -5.59
CA VAL A 673 7.28 -5.12 -6.80
C VAL A 673 5.79 -5.44 -6.67
N TYR A 674 5.08 -5.36 -7.77
CA TYR A 674 3.71 -5.84 -7.88
C TYR A 674 3.64 -6.85 -9.03
N VAL A 675 3.30 -8.08 -8.72
CA VAL A 675 3.10 -9.13 -9.72
C VAL A 675 1.61 -9.22 -10.05
N ASP A 676 1.28 -9.21 -11.32
CA ASP A 676 -0.12 -9.29 -11.77
C ASP A 676 -0.81 -10.53 -11.19
N GLY A 677 -1.99 -10.33 -10.59
CA GLY A 677 -2.74 -11.37 -9.90
C GLY A 677 -2.30 -11.70 -8.46
N SER A 678 -1.24 -11.08 -7.92
CA SER A 678 -0.79 -11.33 -6.53
C SER A 678 -1.75 -10.75 -5.47
N ARG A 679 -2.55 -9.76 -5.83
CA ARG A 679 -3.66 -9.23 -5.01
C ARG A 679 -4.93 -9.12 -5.86
N SER A 680 -6.06 -9.59 -5.32
CA SER A 680 -7.36 -9.41 -5.97
C SER A 680 -7.79 -7.94 -5.92
N GLY A 681 -8.12 -7.35 -7.08
CA GLY A 681 -8.95 -6.14 -7.19
C GLY A 681 -8.24 -4.81 -7.33
N VAL A 682 -6.94 -4.74 -7.67
CA VAL A 682 -6.28 -3.42 -7.80
C VAL A 682 -6.32 -2.87 -9.24
N LEU A 683 -6.06 -3.67 -10.25
CA LEU A 683 -6.20 -3.30 -11.67
C LEU A 683 -6.44 -4.58 -12.49
N VAL A 684 -7.36 -4.55 -13.43
CA VAL A 684 -7.62 -5.66 -14.36
C VAL A 684 -7.31 -5.17 -15.75
N SER A 685 -6.30 -5.75 -16.42
CA SER A 685 -6.02 -5.46 -17.82
C SER A 685 -7.08 -6.13 -18.71
N THR A 686 -7.51 -5.43 -19.75
CA THR A 686 -8.55 -5.92 -20.68
C THR A 686 -8.04 -6.97 -21.66
N ASP A 687 -6.72 -7.21 -21.73
CA ASP A 687 -6.09 -8.13 -22.68
C ASP A 687 -5.78 -9.53 -22.13
N THR A 688 -6.01 -9.78 -20.86
CA THR A 688 -5.97 -11.14 -20.36
C THR A 688 -7.25 -11.84 -20.81
N LYS A 689 -7.13 -12.77 -21.77
CA LYS A 689 -8.10 -13.86 -21.87
C LYS A 689 -8.30 -14.38 -20.46
N PRO A 690 -9.55 -14.51 -19.97
CA PRO A 690 -9.77 -15.02 -18.64
C PRO A 690 -9.07 -16.38 -18.55
N GLN A 691 -7.95 -16.46 -17.86
CA GLN A 691 -7.53 -17.71 -17.27
C GLN A 691 -8.67 -18.05 -16.31
N ASN A 692 -9.41 -19.11 -16.66
CA ASN A 692 -10.49 -19.66 -15.88
C ASN A 692 -10.07 -19.99 -14.45
N SER A 693 -10.06 -19.01 -13.58
CA SER A 693 -10.53 -19.14 -12.22
C SER A 693 -11.94 -18.52 -12.22
N SER A 694 -12.80 -19.10 -13.01
CA SER A 694 -14.21 -18.75 -13.01
C SER A 694 -14.78 -19.21 -11.69
N PHE A 695 -15.02 -18.28 -10.80
CA PHE A 695 -16.11 -18.40 -9.87
C PHE A 695 -17.36 -18.34 -10.74
N GLU A 696 -17.62 -19.41 -11.51
CA GLU A 696 -18.88 -19.59 -12.17
C GLU A 696 -19.90 -19.87 -11.08
N TYR A 697 -20.81 -18.94 -10.88
CA TYR A 697 -22.07 -19.25 -10.23
C TYR A 697 -22.76 -20.33 -11.09
N LYS A 698 -22.59 -21.59 -10.71
CA LYS A 698 -23.38 -22.65 -11.33
C LYS A 698 -24.79 -22.53 -10.81
N ASP A 699 -25.72 -22.22 -11.67
CA ASP A 699 -27.11 -22.28 -11.35
C ASP A 699 -27.46 -23.69 -10.89
N ALA A 700 -28.24 -23.77 -9.81
CA ALA A 700 -28.68 -25.05 -9.30
C ALA A 700 -29.45 -25.81 -10.38
N ILE A 701 -29.08 -27.06 -10.64
CA ILE A 701 -29.84 -27.97 -11.54
C ILE A 701 -31.29 -27.99 -11.07
N LYS A 702 -32.22 -27.75 -11.98
CA LYS A 702 -33.66 -27.75 -11.66
C LYS A 702 -34.07 -29.08 -11.03
N ARG A 703 -34.59 -29.04 -9.81
CA ARG A 703 -34.99 -30.23 -9.08
C ARG A 703 -36.09 -30.99 -9.81
N PRO A 704 -35.91 -32.30 -10.14
CA PRO A 704 -36.96 -33.17 -10.61
C PRO A 704 -38.09 -33.32 -9.56
N LYS A 705 -39.29 -33.65 -9.98
CA LYS A 705 -40.40 -33.91 -9.05
C LYS A 705 -40.10 -35.09 -8.11
N GLU A 706 -39.37 -36.08 -8.62
CA GLU A 706 -38.98 -37.32 -7.94
C GLU A 706 -37.45 -37.48 -8.00
N LEU A 707 -36.84 -37.92 -6.91
CA LEU A 707 -35.42 -38.23 -6.77
C LEU A 707 -35.22 -39.59 -6.14
N ASP A 708 -34.15 -40.28 -6.52
CA ASP A 708 -33.67 -41.42 -5.78
C ASP A 708 -33.20 -40.99 -4.38
N GLY A 709 -33.63 -41.73 -3.37
CA GLY A 709 -33.34 -41.40 -1.97
C GLY A 709 -32.77 -42.57 -1.18
N GLU A 710 -31.82 -42.31 -0.34
CA GLU A 710 -31.31 -43.25 0.65
C GLU A 710 -31.44 -42.66 2.06
N MET A 711 -32.07 -43.41 2.96
CA MET A 711 -32.29 -43.08 4.36
C MET A 711 -31.24 -43.78 5.25
N PHE A 712 -30.59 -43.02 6.10
CA PHE A 712 -29.66 -43.49 7.10
C PHE A 712 -30.14 -43.07 8.49
N ILE A 713 -29.75 -43.81 9.50
CA ILE A 713 -29.97 -43.48 10.89
C ILE A 713 -28.64 -43.13 11.54
N THR A 714 -28.60 -42.02 12.27
CA THR A 714 -27.42 -41.54 12.99
C THR A 714 -27.84 -41.01 14.37
N VAL A 715 -26.86 -40.92 15.27
CA VAL A 715 -27.08 -40.35 16.61
C VAL A 715 -26.36 -39.03 16.67
N ALA A 716 -27.07 -37.97 17.12
CA ALA A 716 -26.49 -36.68 17.43
C ALA A 716 -27.04 -36.17 18.76
N ASN A 717 -26.17 -35.64 19.62
CA ASN A 717 -26.55 -35.06 20.91
C ASN A 717 -27.44 -35.99 21.79
N GLY A 718 -27.24 -37.31 21.67
CA GLY A 718 -28.03 -38.33 22.40
C GLY A 718 -29.38 -38.67 21.79
N GLN A 719 -29.80 -38.10 20.67
CA GLN A 719 -31.03 -38.36 19.95
C GLN A 719 -30.78 -39.08 18.62
N LYS A 720 -31.72 -39.90 18.20
CA LYS A 720 -31.67 -40.60 16.89
C LYS A 720 -32.28 -39.70 15.82
N TYR A 721 -31.58 -39.59 14.67
CA TYR A 721 -32.04 -38.85 13.49
C TYR A 721 -32.08 -39.78 12.29
N LYS A 722 -33.12 -39.63 11.47
CA LYS A 722 -33.12 -40.12 10.10
C LYS A 722 -32.55 -39.03 9.20
N VAL A 723 -31.53 -39.40 8.40
CA VAL A 723 -30.94 -38.53 7.39
C VAL A 723 -31.20 -39.14 6.05
N ILE A 724 -31.83 -38.38 5.16
CA ILE A 724 -32.25 -38.85 3.82
C ILE A 724 -31.47 -38.04 2.79
N ILE A 725 -30.72 -38.75 1.95
CA ILE A 725 -29.93 -38.14 0.86
C ILE A 725 -30.65 -38.36 -0.43
N GLY A 726 -31.07 -37.30 -1.11
CA GLY A 726 -31.59 -37.32 -2.46
C GLY A 726 -30.48 -37.21 -3.49
N SER A 727 -30.49 -38.05 -4.53
CA SER A 727 -29.43 -38.12 -5.54
C SER A 727 -29.96 -37.95 -6.96
N ILE A 728 -29.14 -37.35 -7.83
CA ILE A 728 -29.30 -37.33 -9.28
C ILE A 728 -28.09 -38.06 -9.88
N ASP A 729 -28.30 -39.03 -10.74
CA ASP A 729 -27.24 -39.82 -11.38
C ASP A 729 -26.24 -40.39 -10.35
N SER A 730 -26.73 -40.88 -9.23
CA SER A 730 -25.98 -41.42 -8.10
C SER A 730 -25.11 -40.39 -7.35
N LYS A 731 -25.23 -39.09 -7.65
CA LYS A 731 -24.54 -38.01 -6.95
C LYS A 731 -25.48 -37.33 -5.96
N PRO A 732 -25.08 -37.10 -4.71
CA PRO A 732 -25.88 -36.39 -3.73
C PRO A 732 -26.29 -35.01 -4.23
N TYR A 733 -27.57 -34.69 -4.12
CA TYR A 733 -28.20 -33.45 -4.59
C TYR A 733 -28.86 -32.66 -3.46
N GLU A 734 -29.49 -33.38 -2.51
CA GLU A 734 -30.14 -32.74 -1.36
C GLU A 734 -30.06 -33.62 -0.11
N VAL A 735 -30.11 -32.98 1.04
CA VAL A 735 -30.03 -33.60 2.38
C VAL A 735 -31.24 -33.17 3.18
N PHE A 736 -31.96 -34.12 3.73
CA PHE A 736 -33.02 -33.93 4.70
C PHE A 736 -32.65 -34.66 5.99
N ALA A 737 -33.10 -34.16 7.13
CA ALA A 737 -33.00 -34.86 8.38
C ALA A 737 -34.27 -34.60 9.23
N SER A 738 -34.61 -35.49 10.13
CA SER A 738 -35.58 -35.29 11.17
C SER A 738 -35.37 -36.28 12.30
N LEU A 739 -35.97 -36.03 13.48
CA LEU A 739 -35.95 -36.97 14.59
C LEU A 739 -36.49 -38.30 14.17
N TYR A 740 -35.85 -39.39 14.62
CA TYR A 740 -36.30 -40.74 14.31
C TYR A 740 -37.02 -41.34 15.50
N VAL A 741 -38.31 -41.66 15.35
CA VAL A 741 -39.21 -42.13 16.43
C VAL A 741 -39.57 -43.61 16.26
N GLU A 742 -39.21 -44.22 15.13
CA GLU A 742 -39.61 -45.62 14.80
C GLU A 742 -38.62 -46.66 15.39
N GLU A 743 -39.05 -47.92 15.59
CA GLU A 743 -38.27 -48.93 16.30
C GLU A 743 -37.29 -49.78 15.43
N ASP A 744 -37.45 -49.81 14.07
CA ASP A 744 -36.73 -50.77 13.21
C ASP A 744 -35.26 -50.42 12.87
N GLY A 745 -34.91 -49.17 12.95
CA GLY A 745 -33.51 -48.70 12.90
C GLY A 745 -32.67 -49.02 11.65
N LYS A 746 -33.29 -49.44 10.51
CA LYS A 746 -32.54 -49.91 9.34
C LYS A 746 -32.45 -48.85 8.23
N PRO A 747 -31.29 -48.75 7.53
CA PRO A 747 -31.18 -47.94 6.31
C PRO A 747 -32.13 -48.46 5.24
N ARG A 748 -32.78 -47.53 4.48
CA ARG A 748 -33.75 -47.87 3.44
C ARG A 748 -33.40 -47.08 2.16
N LYS A 749 -33.71 -47.73 0.99
CA LYS A 749 -33.71 -47.07 -0.32
C LYS A 749 -35.12 -46.80 -0.75
N GLY A 750 -35.34 -45.69 -1.47
CA GLY A 750 -36.64 -45.27 -1.91
C GLY A 750 -36.66 -44.07 -2.84
N LYS A 751 -37.77 -43.34 -2.88
CA LYS A 751 -37.97 -42.18 -3.70
C LYS A 751 -38.37 -40.97 -2.86
N ILE A 752 -37.80 -39.80 -3.13
CA ILE A 752 -38.20 -38.53 -2.51
C ILE A 752 -39.08 -37.77 -3.48
N ILE A 753 -40.36 -37.65 -3.17
CA ILE A 753 -41.35 -36.97 -3.99
C ILE A 753 -41.72 -35.62 -3.40
N LYS A 754 -41.66 -34.56 -4.24
CA LYS A 754 -42.13 -33.23 -3.87
C LYS A 754 -43.64 -33.15 -4.14
N GLU A 755 -44.44 -33.13 -3.09
CA GLU A 755 -45.90 -33.06 -3.17
C GLU A 755 -46.39 -31.64 -3.48
N LYS A 756 -45.87 -30.66 -2.76
CA LYS A 756 -46.09 -29.22 -2.95
C LYS A 756 -44.96 -28.37 -2.44
N LYS A 757 -45.11 -27.08 -2.49
CA LYS A 757 -44.06 -26.14 -1.97
C LYS A 757 -43.76 -26.46 -0.50
N ASN A 758 -42.50 -26.78 -0.21
CA ASN A 758 -41.95 -27.12 1.13
C ASN A 758 -42.51 -28.43 1.74
N LEU A 759 -43.16 -29.31 0.93
CA LEU A 759 -43.61 -30.62 1.41
C LEU A 759 -42.99 -31.73 0.54
N TYR A 760 -42.20 -32.56 1.24
CA TYR A 760 -41.48 -33.70 0.63
C TYR A 760 -41.81 -34.97 1.43
N ASN A 761 -42.04 -36.07 0.72
CA ASN A 761 -42.24 -37.37 1.31
C ASN A 761 -41.20 -38.36 0.78
N PHE A 762 -40.77 -39.28 1.61
CA PHE A 762 -39.91 -40.40 1.25
C PHE A 762 -40.75 -41.69 1.20
N TYR A 763 -40.75 -42.31 0.04
CA TYR A 763 -41.49 -43.54 -0.24
C TYR A 763 -40.53 -44.71 -0.29
N SER A 764 -40.69 -45.70 0.58
CA SER A 764 -39.88 -46.93 0.61
C SER A 764 -40.74 -48.12 0.99
N SER A 765 -40.68 -49.18 0.20
CA SER A 765 -41.35 -50.47 0.44
C SER A 765 -42.86 -50.40 0.79
N GLY A 766 -43.58 -49.39 0.20
CA GLY A 766 -45.01 -49.19 0.43
C GLY A 766 -45.35 -48.29 1.61
N GLU A 767 -44.36 -47.79 2.33
CA GLU A 767 -44.50 -46.84 3.43
C GLU A 767 -44.17 -45.41 2.99
N VAL A 768 -44.80 -44.43 3.64
CA VAL A 768 -44.57 -43.00 3.41
C VAL A 768 -44.06 -42.38 4.67
N LEU A 769 -42.86 -41.79 4.57
CA LEU A 769 -42.23 -41.07 5.68
C LEU A 769 -42.21 -39.57 5.40
N TYR A 770 -42.67 -38.76 6.34
CA TYR A 770 -42.50 -37.30 6.27
C TYR A 770 -41.03 -36.91 6.48
N VAL A 771 -40.51 -36.06 5.56
CA VAL A 771 -39.08 -35.77 5.47
C VAL A 771 -38.66 -34.54 6.29
N THR A 772 -39.61 -33.70 6.71
CA THR A 772 -39.37 -32.37 7.26
C THR A 772 -40.12 -32.08 8.57
N ALA A 773 -40.22 -33.06 9.49
CA ALA A 773 -40.85 -32.86 10.79
C ALA A 773 -39.80 -32.91 11.93
N ASP A 774 -40.05 -32.10 12.97
CA ASP A 774 -39.35 -32.13 14.27
C ASP A 774 -37.83 -31.87 14.24
N MET A 775 -37.43 -30.70 13.71
CA MET A 775 -36.03 -30.22 13.75
C MET A 775 -35.95 -28.83 14.40
N THR A 776 -34.81 -28.52 15.05
CA THR A 776 -34.51 -27.15 15.45
C THR A 776 -34.21 -26.28 14.22
N ASP A 777 -34.30 -24.96 14.37
CA ASP A 777 -33.98 -24.03 13.29
C ASP A 777 -32.53 -24.17 12.82
N GLU A 778 -31.57 -24.41 13.73
CA GLU A 778 -30.17 -24.62 13.39
C GLU A 778 -29.97 -25.91 12.57
N GLU A 779 -30.65 -27.00 12.91
CA GLU A 779 -30.57 -28.27 12.20
C GLU A 779 -31.18 -28.13 10.79
N ALA A 780 -32.28 -27.43 10.69
CA ALA A 780 -32.92 -27.11 9.41
C ALA A 780 -32.01 -26.23 8.52
N ILE A 781 -31.32 -25.25 9.09
CA ILE A 781 -30.37 -24.39 8.38
C ILE A 781 -29.19 -25.23 7.85
N ILE A 782 -28.62 -26.12 8.65
CA ILE A 782 -27.49 -26.97 8.25
C ILE A 782 -27.88 -27.84 7.05
N THR A 783 -29.01 -28.50 7.09
CA THR A 783 -29.47 -29.38 5.98
C THR A 783 -29.81 -28.58 4.71
N ARG A 784 -30.40 -27.38 4.85
CA ARG A 784 -30.68 -26.48 3.73
C ARG A 784 -29.42 -25.93 3.07
N LEU A 785 -28.41 -25.49 3.86
CA LEU A 785 -27.11 -25.02 3.34
C LEU A 785 -26.35 -26.16 2.67
N ALA A 786 -26.36 -27.38 3.25
CA ALA A 786 -25.77 -28.55 2.63
C ALA A 786 -26.44 -28.87 1.30
N SER A 787 -27.78 -28.87 1.25
CA SER A 787 -28.54 -29.08 0.02
C SER A 787 -28.27 -28.00 -1.03
N MET A 788 -28.20 -26.74 -0.62
CA MET A 788 -27.89 -25.64 -1.53
C MET A 788 -26.48 -25.80 -2.13
N SER A 789 -25.49 -26.09 -1.33
CA SER A 789 -24.12 -26.34 -1.79
C SER A 789 -24.04 -27.49 -2.80
N LEU A 790 -24.69 -28.62 -2.52
CA LEU A 790 -24.72 -29.76 -3.41
C LEU A 790 -25.45 -29.46 -4.75
N ARG A 791 -26.56 -28.72 -4.72
CA ARG A 791 -27.32 -28.30 -5.90
C ARG A 791 -26.54 -27.41 -6.83
N HIS A 792 -25.69 -26.56 -6.28
CA HIS A 792 -24.77 -25.70 -7.02
C HIS A 792 -23.44 -26.39 -7.41
N GLY A 793 -23.32 -27.69 -7.21
CA GLY A 793 -22.20 -28.49 -7.67
C GLY A 793 -20.95 -28.41 -6.80
N ALA A 794 -21.10 -28.04 -5.53
CA ALA A 794 -19.98 -28.11 -4.57
C ALA A 794 -19.47 -29.55 -4.44
N ASN A 795 -18.15 -29.73 -4.44
CA ASN A 795 -17.58 -31.06 -4.21
C ASN A 795 -17.92 -31.52 -2.79
N ILE A 796 -18.50 -32.70 -2.68
CA ILE A 796 -18.99 -33.31 -1.42
C ILE A 796 -17.87 -33.43 -0.38
N LYS A 797 -16.63 -33.63 -0.78
CA LYS A 797 -15.45 -33.68 0.09
C LYS A 797 -15.31 -32.38 0.88
N PHE A 798 -15.35 -31.22 0.19
CA PHE A 798 -15.23 -29.93 0.86
C PHE A 798 -16.40 -29.65 1.81
N LEU A 799 -17.61 -30.05 1.42
CA LEU A 799 -18.78 -29.93 2.29
C LEU A 799 -18.60 -30.75 3.59
N VAL A 800 -18.14 -31.99 3.48
CA VAL A 800 -17.86 -32.87 4.62
C VAL A 800 -16.76 -32.29 5.49
N GLU A 801 -15.69 -31.77 4.90
CA GLU A 801 -14.62 -31.10 5.63
C GLU A 801 -15.11 -29.85 6.40
N GLN A 802 -15.95 -29.01 5.78
CA GLN A 802 -16.50 -27.83 6.46
C GLN A 802 -17.43 -28.20 7.63
N LEU A 803 -18.29 -29.19 7.46
CA LEU A 803 -19.16 -29.66 8.54
C LEU A 803 -18.34 -30.25 9.71
N ASN A 804 -17.19 -30.86 9.44
CA ASN A 804 -16.27 -31.39 10.48
C ASN A 804 -15.45 -30.31 11.18
N LYS A 805 -15.18 -29.16 10.55
CA LYS A 805 -14.47 -28.02 11.16
C LYS A 805 -15.28 -27.27 12.21
N SER A 806 -16.60 -27.55 12.34
CA SER A 806 -17.40 -26.91 13.39
C SER A 806 -16.83 -27.23 14.78
N ASN A 807 -16.77 -26.21 15.68
CA ASN A 807 -16.26 -26.35 17.07
C ASN A 807 -17.16 -27.25 17.96
N GLY A 808 -18.23 -27.82 17.42
CA GLY A 808 -19.12 -28.70 18.14
C GLY A 808 -18.46 -30.01 18.54
N ASN A 809 -18.96 -30.64 19.61
CA ASN A 809 -18.56 -31.97 20.03
C ASN A 809 -18.70 -33.01 18.87
N ILE A 810 -17.97 -34.12 18.93
CA ILE A 810 -18.01 -35.20 17.91
C ILE A 810 -19.44 -35.74 17.70
N THR A 811 -20.32 -35.60 18.68
CA THR A 811 -21.73 -35.98 18.65
C THR A 811 -22.64 -34.87 18.09
N SER A 812 -22.14 -33.71 17.67
CA SER A 812 -22.96 -32.62 17.13
C SER A 812 -23.68 -33.02 15.85
N PHE A 813 -24.85 -32.40 15.60
CA PHE A 813 -25.70 -32.70 14.44
C PHE A 813 -24.96 -32.49 13.10
N GLY A 814 -24.23 -31.38 12.93
CA GLY A 814 -23.43 -31.13 11.71
C GLY A 814 -22.41 -32.24 11.41
N LYS A 815 -21.69 -32.73 12.44
CA LYS A 815 -20.75 -33.87 12.31
C LYS A 815 -21.47 -35.20 12.04
N ALA A 816 -22.70 -35.37 12.55
CA ALA A 816 -23.51 -36.55 12.25
C ALA A 816 -23.95 -36.57 10.77
N VAL A 817 -24.37 -35.43 10.21
CA VAL A 817 -24.64 -35.25 8.78
C VAL A 817 -23.37 -35.49 7.95
N ALA A 818 -22.24 -34.96 8.37
CA ALA A 818 -20.94 -35.16 7.70
C ALA A 818 -20.57 -36.65 7.60
N ARG A 819 -20.78 -37.44 8.67
CA ARG A 819 -20.53 -38.89 8.67
C ARG A 819 -21.35 -39.62 7.62
N ILE A 820 -22.58 -39.20 7.37
CA ILE A 820 -23.43 -39.81 6.33
C ILE A 820 -22.95 -39.37 4.94
N LEU A 821 -22.74 -38.09 4.70
CA LEU A 821 -22.25 -37.57 3.42
C LEU A 821 -20.89 -38.13 3.03
N LYS A 822 -20.05 -38.45 3.99
CA LYS A 822 -18.72 -39.04 3.78
C LYS A 822 -18.78 -40.37 3.01
N LYS A 823 -19.89 -41.12 3.09
CA LYS A 823 -20.08 -42.38 2.36
C LYS A 823 -20.19 -42.20 0.83
N TYR A 824 -20.40 -40.98 0.38
CA TYR A 824 -20.50 -40.63 -1.03
C TYR A 824 -19.22 -40.04 -1.63
N ILE A 825 -18.12 -39.93 -0.83
CA ILE A 825 -16.81 -39.53 -1.35
C ILE A 825 -16.21 -40.77 -2.05
N PRO A 826 -15.71 -40.62 -3.30
CA PRO A 826 -15.08 -41.72 -4.03
C PRO A 826 -13.90 -42.34 -3.28
N GLU A 827 -13.75 -43.66 -3.35
CA GLU A 827 -12.59 -44.33 -2.75
C GLU A 827 -11.28 -43.94 -3.41
N GLY A 828 -10.22 -43.75 -2.58
CA GLY A 828 -8.90 -43.34 -3.05
C GLY A 828 -8.75 -41.84 -3.24
N GLU A 829 -9.82 -41.03 -3.06
CA GLU A 829 -9.71 -39.58 -3.18
C GLU A 829 -8.82 -39.00 -2.08
N ALA A 830 -7.85 -38.15 -2.48
CA ALA A 830 -6.91 -37.54 -1.53
C ALA A 830 -7.63 -36.60 -0.56
N SER A 831 -7.36 -36.69 0.72
CA SER A 831 -7.80 -35.74 1.75
C SER A 831 -6.93 -34.49 1.76
N THR A 832 -7.52 -33.34 2.07
CA THR A 832 -6.74 -32.10 2.31
C THR A 832 -6.16 -32.05 3.72
N LEU A 833 -6.54 -32.95 4.60
CA LEU A 833 -6.05 -33.03 5.96
C LEU A 833 -4.69 -33.73 6.02
N LYS A 834 -3.80 -33.24 6.87
CA LYS A 834 -2.55 -33.92 7.22
C LYS A 834 -2.81 -35.00 8.26
N CYS A 835 -2.04 -36.05 8.20
CA CYS A 835 -2.07 -37.10 9.24
C CYS A 835 -1.65 -36.50 10.58
N GLU A 836 -2.48 -36.62 11.60
CA GLU A 836 -2.21 -36.13 12.96
C GLU A 836 -1.01 -36.82 13.62
N ASP A 837 -0.72 -38.09 13.27
CA ASP A 837 0.37 -38.86 13.88
C ASP A 837 1.73 -38.63 13.20
N CYS A 838 1.79 -38.56 11.86
CA CYS A 838 3.07 -38.47 11.15
C CYS A 838 3.22 -37.20 10.29
N GLY A 839 2.25 -36.29 10.29
CA GLY A 839 2.27 -35.02 9.53
C GLY A 839 2.20 -35.20 8.01
N SER A 840 2.13 -36.42 7.48
CA SER A 840 2.10 -36.69 6.04
C SER A 840 0.82 -36.13 5.39
N THR A 841 0.96 -35.58 4.20
CA THR A 841 -0.15 -35.15 3.33
C THR A 841 -0.73 -36.30 2.49
N ASN A 842 -0.11 -37.49 2.54
CA ASN A 842 -0.58 -38.66 1.79
C ASN A 842 -1.70 -39.40 2.56
N VAL A 843 -2.84 -38.68 2.71
CA VAL A 843 -4.04 -39.19 3.36
C VAL A 843 -5.12 -39.34 2.30
N VAL A 844 -5.74 -40.51 2.22
CA VAL A 844 -6.81 -40.82 1.25
C VAL A 844 -8.08 -41.32 1.96
N PHE A 845 -9.22 -41.23 1.29
CA PHE A 845 -10.47 -41.83 1.75
C PHE A 845 -10.58 -43.28 1.29
N GLU A 846 -10.69 -44.21 2.28
CA GLU A 846 -10.95 -45.64 2.05
C GLU A 846 -12.03 -46.11 3.01
N GLU A 847 -13.04 -46.84 2.49
CA GLU A 847 -14.20 -47.36 3.24
C GLU A 847 -14.88 -46.30 4.13
N GLY A 848 -14.94 -45.06 3.59
CA GLY A 848 -15.48 -43.92 4.31
C GLY A 848 -14.62 -43.41 5.47
N CYS A 849 -13.35 -43.77 5.56
CA CYS A 849 -12.38 -43.30 6.56
C CYS A 849 -11.16 -42.63 5.94
N SER A 850 -10.63 -41.59 6.59
CA SER A 850 -9.35 -41.00 6.17
C SER A 850 -8.22 -41.88 6.65
N LYS A 851 -7.43 -42.44 5.72
CA LYS A 851 -6.32 -43.35 6.00
C LYS A 851 -5.01 -42.76 5.48
N CYS A 852 -4.03 -42.67 6.34
CA CYS A 852 -2.69 -42.25 5.97
C CYS A 852 -1.95 -43.37 5.26
N LYS A 853 -1.54 -43.15 4.01
CA LYS A 853 -0.74 -44.15 3.27
C LYS A 853 0.71 -44.23 3.71
N SER A 854 1.20 -43.22 4.47
CA SER A 854 2.58 -43.20 4.95
C SER A 854 2.79 -43.96 6.27
N CYS A 855 1.87 -43.88 7.22
CA CYS A 855 1.98 -44.55 8.52
C CYS A 855 0.87 -45.58 8.82
N GLY A 856 -0.13 -45.70 7.93
CA GLY A 856 -1.23 -46.64 8.08
C GLY A 856 -2.33 -46.21 9.08
N LYS A 857 -2.21 -45.05 9.74
CA LYS A 857 -3.21 -44.54 10.67
C LYS A 857 -4.55 -44.34 9.96
N SER A 858 -5.64 -44.82 10.55
CA SER A 858 -7.02 -44.58 10.12
C SER A 858 -7.73 -43.68 11.13
N ALA A 859 -8.48 -42.69 10.67
CA ALA A 859 -9.24 -41.80 11.54
C ALA A 859 -10.56 -42.42 12.07
N CYS A 860 -10.86 -43.66 11.73
CA CYS A 860 -12.06 -44.35 12.20
C CYS A 860 -11.78 -45.48 13.21
N GLY A 861 -10.54 -45.71 13.59
CA GLY A 861 -10.18 -46.76 14.55
C GLY A 861 -8.99 -46.41 15.39
#